data_cd02b551ab0b8182f22572255f4fa297
#
_entry.id   cd02b551ab0b8182f22572255f4fa297
#
_cell.length_a   1.000
_cell.length_b   1.000
_cell.length_c   1.000
_cell.angle_alpha   90.00
_cell.angle_beta   90.00
_cell.angle_gamma   90.00
#
_symmetry.space_group_name_H-M   'P 1'
#
loop_
_entity.id
_entity.type
_entity.pdbx_description
1 polymer ?
#
loop_
_entity_poly.entity_id
_entity_poly.type
_entity_poly.pdbx_seq_one_letter_code
_entity_poly.pdbx_strand_id
1 'polypeptide(L)'
;MLSASAANAQNLLSSSVQVSKRNVVTANTGNFQLRDLTAPVQVKANKNLAPQKLNANQKSVGVDGSGKMVTSLGLPNLASKVKGVYNVMEASLLSRFAGAKIVGMRYLIGASLGSSAKVQLYNCDKDGNPELFAEKEAEQKISTYDSKNKTFNEEWNEVYFDKALNVSDVVTGLFVGYTYKQKATTSGQNYTEDCFPLAAGQGSATVAAYGDLGKGTAFYGLNTQGAVLCIQVIVEKEGGFADDLGMVGVSTNPMSRPTDKLPVQFYVKNYGSSECKAASFDITIDKQVVANVAIPEGATIGGETTGFNATLNLSELDVENGTHLLGVQVKTVNGEAASGYTDDDVASTQFRTYTETASRQYNLLEHFTSSTCTYCPLGYDMLRALQKQRDDVAWVAIHGTMDESNPDPYVVDDAVGTIMAYSIGGYPQANLNRFPITNDGTLAVTIATDDPEGMAKSIGNVFDKIDEIVPSQVKLDIEANFTPGKVPAMNPGTLKITVKGTGVKGAGKILEDAVLGLYITENGLVSGQLNQGKWITKYNHENVLRVIGTDNAWGDAIVWDGDNFEKTYEVKIPKGTYDYSKGNTLNAVAFVSLPFLFEVNGKVYANADLYNVWVNQCQFLQIAEGNATSIKGVETSENATVVARYAADGSQISAPVKGINILKMSDGTTRKVVVK
;
A
#
# COMPACT_ATOMS: atom_id res chain seq x y z
N MET A 1 8.95 -19.52 -7.80
CA MET A 1 10.36 -19.49 -8.21
C MET A 1 10.74 -18.04 -8.47
N LEU A 2 11.41 -17.39 -7.51
CA LEU A 2 12.11 -16.13 -7.81
C LEU A 2 13.30 -16.51 -8.67
N SER A 3 13.29 -16.09 -9.92
CA SER A 3 14.36 -16.36 -10.89
C SER A 3 15.64 -15.63 -10.51
N ALA A 4 16.77 -16.02 -11.06
CA ALA A 4 18.07 -15.34 -10.87
C ALA A 4 18.03 -13.85 -11.26
N SER A 5 17.07 -13.42 -12.09
CA SER A 5 16.80 -12.01 -12.40
C SER A 5 16.39 -11.18 -11.16
N ALA A 6 15.64 -11.78 -10.22
CA ALA A 6 15.32 -11.13 -8.96
C ALA A 6 16.55 -10.96 -8.04
N ALA A 7 17.50 -11.90 -8.07
CA ALA A 7 18.74 -11.79 -7.31
C ALA A 7 19.65 -10.67 -7.84
N ASN A 8 19.70 -10.46 -9.16
CA ASN A 8 20.44 -9.34 -9.74
C ASN A 8 19.69 -8.01 -9.61
N ALA A 9 18.36 -7.99 -9.64
CA ALA A 9 17.56 -6.84 -9.26
C ALA A 9 17.78 -6.48 -7.78
N GLN A 10 17.90 -7.45 -6.86
CA GLN A 10 18.27 -7.21 -5.45
C GLN A 10 19.69 -6.64 -5.30
N ASN A 11 20.66 -7.08 -6.13
CA ASN A 11 21.99 -6.49 -6.14
C ASN A 11 22.01 -5.06 -6.70
N LEU A 12 21.09 -4.72 -7.62
CA LEU A 12 20.87 -3.36 -8.10
C LEU A 12 20.21 -2.46 -7.03
N LEU A 13 19.36 -3.02 -6.17
CA LEU A 13 18.67 -2.29 -5.10
C LEU A 13 19.59 -1.88 -3.94
N SER A 14 20.78 -2.47 -3.81
CA SER A 14 21.72 -2.14 -2.71
C SER A 14 22.41 -0.77 -2.86
N SER A 15 22.16 -0.03 -3.95
CA SER A 15 22.65 1.32 -4.18
C SER A 15 21.56 2.21 -4.80
N SER A 16 20.47 2.44 -4.05
CA SER A 16 19.37 3.26 -4.54
C SER A 16 19.76 4.74 -4.68
N VAL A 17 19.49 5.29 -5.87
CA VAL A 17 19.60 6.73 -6.14
C VAL A 17 18.21 7.30 -6.24
N GLN A 18 17.92 8.36 -5.47
CA GLN A 18 16.62 9.02 -5.55
C GLN A 18 16.45 9.77 -6.87
N VAL A 19 15.30 9.60 -7.48
CA VAL A 19 14.88 10.29 -8.70
C VAL A 19 14.08 11.53 -8.32
N SER A 20 14.45 12.68 -8.90
CA SER A 20 13.62 13.88 -8.77
C SER A 20 12.42 13.79 -9.71
N LYS A 21 11.21 13.86 -9.15
CA LYS A 21 9.95 13.91 -9.91
C LYS A 21 9.60 15.36 -10.22
N ARG A 22 9.10 15.62 -11.42
CA ARG A 22 8.42 16.88 -11.70
C ARG A 22 7.13 16.86 -10.88
N ASN A 23 7.02 17.76 -9.89
CA ASN A 23 5.80 17.90 -9.09
C ASN A 23 4.68 18.45 -9.99
N VAL A 24 3.96 17.57 -10.65
CA VAL A 24 2.59 17.85 -11.06
C VAL A 24 1.78 17.67 -9.80
N VAL A 25 1.74 18.72 -8.97
CA VAL A 25 0.93 18.74 -7.77
C VAL A 25 -0.53 18.71 -8.22
N THR A 26 -1.09 17.54 -8.35
CA THR A 26 -2.51 17.37 -8.13
C THR A 26 -2.68 17.38 -6.61
N ALA A 27 -2.89 18.56 -6.05
CA ALA A 27 -3.46 18.67 -4.73
C ALA A 27 -4.82 17.99 -4.79
N ASN A 28 -4.88 16.74 -4.37
CA ASN A 28 -6.13 16.05 -4.09
C ASN A 28 -6.63 16.63 -2.78
N THR A 29 -7.26 17.81 -2.88
CA THR A 29 -7.95 18.42 -1.76
C THR A 29 -9.18 17.58 -1.47
N GLY A 30 -9.05 16.62 -0.57
CA GLY A 30 -10.06 16.37 0.43
C GLY A 30 -11.30 15.55 0.11
N ASN A 31 -11.39 14.81 -0.99
CA ASN A 31 -12.46 13.82 -1.15
C ASN A 31 -11.86 12.41 -1.19
N PHE A 32 -11.68 11.83 0.01
CA PHE A 32 -11.40 10.41 0.14
C PHE A 32 -12.67 9.65 -0.28
N GLN A 33 -12.60 8.95 -1.40
CA GLN A 33 -13.65 8.02 -1.79
C GLN A 33 -13.09 6.61 -1.65
N LEU A 34 -13.66 5.85 -0.74
CA LEU A 34 -13.47 4.41 -0.69
C LEU A 34 -13.93 3.81 -2.01
N ARG A 35 -13.28 2.71 -2.41
CA ARG A 35 -13.61 1.99 -3.64
C ARG A 35 -15.08 1.57 -3.63
N ASP A 36 -15.86 2.03 -4.60
CA ASP A 36 -17.24 1.60 -4.83
C ASP A 36 -17.24 0.45 -5.85
N LEU A 37 -17.35 -0.78 -5.38
CA LEU A 37 -17.42 -1.97 -6.22
C LEU A 37 -18.78 -2.13 -6.90
N THR A 38 -19.79 -1.35 -6.52
CA THR A 38 -21.11 -1.36 -7.16
C THR A 38 -21.21 -0.36 -8.32
N ALA A 39 -20.27 0.61 -8.36
CA ALA A 39 -20.23 1.56 -9.47
C ALA A 39 -19.85 0.86 -10.78
N PRO A 40 -20.54 1.18 -11.90
CA PRO A 40 -20.16 0.64 -13.20
C PRO A 40 -18.70 0.97 -13.49
N VAL A 41 -17.92 -0.02 -13.94
CA VAL A 41 -16.55 0.23 -14.41
C VAL A 41 -16.65 1.12 -15.64
N GLN A 42 -16.49 2.43 -15.44
CA GLN A 42 -16.27 3.34 -16.52
C GLN A 42 -14.80 3.30 -16.91
N VAL A 43 -14.42 2.32 -17.71
CA VAL A 43 -13.19 2.44 -18.48
C VAL A 43 -13.45 3.57 -19.46
N LYS A 44 -13.03 4.78 -19.11
CA LYS A 44 -12.92 5.86 -20.09
C LYS A 44 -11.88 5.38 -21.09
N ALA A 45 -12.37 4.79 -22.17
CA ALA A 45 -11.55 4.66 -23.37
C ALA A 45 -10.98 6.06 -23.63
N ASN A 46 -9.67 6.18 -23.51
CA ASN A 46 -8.98 7.44 -23.77
C ASN A 46 -9.12 7.68 -25.28
N LYS A 47 -10.19 8.39 -25.70
CA LYS A 47 -10.52 8.67 -27.10
C LYS A 47 -9.45 9.49 -27.84
N ASN A 48 -8.38 9.87 -27.13
CA ASN A 48 -7.29 10.70 -27.67
C ASN A 48 -5.96 9.97 -27.84
N LEU A 49 -5.91 8.65 -27.62
CA LEU A 49 -4.73 7.89 -28.08
C LEU A 49 -4.85 7.76 -29.59
N ALA A 50 -3.95 8.41 -30.32
CA ALA A 50 -3.77 8.11 -31.73
C ALA A 50 -3.56 6.59 -31.85
N PRO A 51 -4.33 5.87 -32.70
CA PRO A 51 -4.25 4.43 -32.78
C PRO A 51 -2.79 4.04 -33.05
N GLN A 52 -2.27 3.12 -32.23
CA GLN A 52 -0.95 2.54 -32.46
C GLN A 52 -0.93 1.98 -33.89
N LYS A 53 0.00 2.42 -34.71
CA LYS A 53 0.15 1.90 -36.08
C LYS A 53 0.90 0.56 -36.13
N LEU A 54 0.89 -0.20 -35.06
CA LEU A 54 1.37 -1.58 -35.10
C LEU A 54 0.51 -2.36 -36.10
N ASN A 55 1.15 -3.15 -36.96
CA ASN A 55 0.40 -4.01 -37.88
C ASN A 55 -0.25 -5.18 -37.12
N ALA A 56 -1.15 -5.94 -37.78
CA ALA A 56 -1.89 -7.03 -37.16
C ALA A 56 -1.00 -8.15 -36.56
N ASN A 57 0.26 -8.25 -37.04
CA ASN A 57 1.22 -9.23 -36.57
C ASN A 57 2.11 -8.71 -35.43
N GLN A 58 1.89 -7.47 -34.96
CA GLN A 58 2.71 -6.81 -33.96
C GLN A 58 1.91 -6.47 -32.71
N LYS A 59 2.55 -6.57 -31.55
CA LYS A 59 2.05 -6.13 -30.24
C LYS A 59 3.14 -5.36 -29.50
N SER A 60 2.72 -4.42 -28.65
CA SER A 60 3.61 -3.77 -27.70
C SER A 60 3.52 -4.48 -26.34
N VAL A 61 4.65 -4.75 -25.74
CA VAL A 61 4.77 -5.41 -24.44
C VAL A 61 5.67 -4.59 -23.55
N GLY A 62 5.21 -4.27 -22.35
CA GLY A 62 5.97 -3.52 -21.36
C GLY A 62 5.59 -3.95 -19.94
N VAL A 63 6.36 -3.47 -18.99
CA VAL A 63 6.04 -3.65 -17.56
C VAL A 63 4.74 -2.91 -17.23
N ASP A 64 4.08 -3.32 -16.14
CA ASP A 64 2.88 -2.65 -15.67
C ASP A 64 3.10 -1.15 -15.47
N GLY A 65 2.12 -0.34 -15.87
CA GLY A 65 2.19 1.12 -15.86
C GLY A 65 2.99 1.76 -17.00
N SER A 66 3.74 1.01 -17.81
CA SER A 66 4.55 1.57 -18.92
C SER A 66 3.73 2.07 -20.12
N GLY A 67 2.44 1.83 -20.14
CA GLY A 67 1.55 2.17 -21.27
C GLY A 67 0.99 3.59 -21.22
N LYS A 68 1.15 4.35 -20.12
CA LYS A 68 0.55 5.66 -19.93
C LYS A 68 1.47 6.59 -19.14
N MET A 69 1.66 7.80 -19.63
CA MET A 69 2.45 8.80 -18.94
C MET A 69 1.65 9.52 -17.84
N VAL A 70 2.15 9.48 -16.61
CA VAL A 70 1.57 10.19 -15.46
C VAL A 70 2.52 11.26 -14.89
N THR A 71 3.83 11.15 -15.19
CA THR A 71 4.84 12.11 -14.70
C THR A 71 6.09 12.10 -15.59
N SER A 72 6.97 13.06 -15.36
CA SER A 72 8.32 13.09 -15.91
C SER A 72 9.35 12.95 -14.80
N LEU A 73 10.40 12.20 -15.04
CA LEU A 73 11.49 11.95 -14.12
C LEU A 73 12.81 12.54 -14.64
N GLY A 74 13.74 12.78 -13.72
CA GLY A 74 15.09 13.18 -14.05
C GLY A 74 16.03 13.00 -12.87
N LEU A 75 17.34 13.01 -13.18
CA LEU A 75 18.42 12.92 -12.21
C LEU A 75 19.37 14.14 -12.36
N PRO A 76 18.89 15.37 -12.11
CA PRO A 76 19.67 16.60 -12.41
C PRO A 76 21.04 16.61 -11.73
N ASN A 77 21.14 16.15 -10.48
CA ASN A 77 22.37 16.08 -9.70
C ASN A 77 23.36 15.00 -10.20
N LEU A 78 22.91 14.08 -11.03
CA LEU A 78 23.66 12.97 -11.57
C LEU A 78 23.74 13.02 -13.11
N ALA A 79 23.31 14.12 -13.72
CA ALA A 79 23.17 14.27 -15.16
C ALA A 79 24.47 13.97 -15.96
N SER A 80 25.65 14.22 -15.37
CA SER A 80 26.95 13.90 -15.99
C SER A 80 27.40 12.45 -15.75
N LYS A 81 26.78 11.73 -14.81
CA LYS A 81 27.19 10.40 -14.37
C LYS A 81 26.35 9.30 -14.99
N VAL A 82 25.06 9.53 -15.18
CA VAL A 82 24.13 8.58 -15.79
C VAL A 82 24.18 8.73 -17.31
N LYS A 83 24.33 7.61 -18.01
CA LYS A 83 24.41 7.54 -19.48
C LYS A 83 23.16 6.96 -20.12
N GLY A 84 22.38 6.17 -19.37
CA GLY A 84 21.15 5.55 -19.86
C GLY A 84 20.25 5.08 -18.74
N VAL A 85 18.96 4.86 -19.05
CA VAL A 85 17.92 4.38 -18.13
C VAL A 85 17.09 3.30 -18.80
N TYR A 86 16.63 2.32 -18.00
CA TYR A 86 16.03 1.10 -18.51
C TYR A 86 14.96 0.57 -17.55
N ASN A 87 13.83 0.10 -18.10
CA ASN A 87 12.99 -0.85 -17.35
C ASN A 87 13.65 -2.23 -17.37
N VAL A 88 13.58 -2.93 -16.25
CA VAL A 88 13.94 -4.35 -16.16
C VAL A 88 12.67 -5.16 -16.38
N MET A 89 12.63 -5.94 -17.47
CA MET A 89 11.51 -6.80 -17.84
C MET A 89 11.89 -8.25 -17.58
N GLU A 90 11.09 -8.96 -16.81
CA GLU A 90 11.27 -10.40 -16.60
C GLU A 90 10.86 -11.20 -17.85
N ALA A 91 11.52 -12.35 -18.08
CA ALA A 91 11.20 -13.24 -19.19
C ALA A 91 9.74 -13.74 -19.13
N SER A 92 9.16 -13.87 -17.96
CA SER A 92 7.76 -14.25 -17.73
C SER A 92 6.74 -13.33 -18.45
N LEU A 93 7.04 -12.04 -18.59
CA LEU A 93 6.19 -11.08 -19.33
C LEU A 93 6.09 -11.40 -20.84
N LEU A 94 7.04 -12.15 -21.36
CA LEU A 94 7.12 -12.52 -22.78
C LEU A 94 6.62 -13.94 -23.06
N SER A 95 6.37 -14.76 -22.05
CA SER A 95 6.04 -16.19 -22.20
C SER A 95 4.80 -16.44 -23.10
N ARG A 96 3.79 -15.56 -23.00
CA ARG A 96 2.59 -15.64 -23.87
C ARG A 96 2.86 -15.37 -25.34
N PHE A 97 4.00 -14.75 -25.67
CA PHE A 97 4.39 -14.43 -27.05
C PHE A 97 5.33 -15.47 -27.64
N ALA A 98 5.21 -16.73 -27.22
CA ALA A 98 6.01 -17.83 -27.73
C ALA A 98 5.97 -17.91 -29.26
N GLY A 99 7.13 -18.06 -29.88
CA GLY A 99 7.29 -18.06 -31.34
C GLY A 99 7.32 -16.66 -31.99
N ALA A 100 7.18 -15.61 -31.23
CA ALA A 100 7.36 -14.24 -31.70
C ALA A 100 8.83 -13.80 -31.61
N LYS A 101 9.13 -12.65 -32.24
CA LYS A 101 10.44 -11.99 -32.21
C LYS A 101 10.26 -10.56 -31.68
N ILE A 102 11.18 -10.08 -30.88
CA ILE A 102 11.29 -8.66 -30.53
C ILE A 102 11.97 -7.96 -31.70
N VAL A 103 11.24 -7.04 -32.34
CA VAL A 103 11.68 -6.36 -33.57
C VAL A 103 12.00 -4.89 -33.36
N GLY A 104 11.60 -4.31 -32.22
CA GLY A 104 11.76 -2.90 -31.95
C GLY A 104 11.34 -2.49 -30.54
N MET A 105 11.30 -1.19 -30.32
CA MET A 105 10.84 -0.56 -29.10
C MET A 105 9.97 0.63 -29.39
N ARG A 106 9.04 0.93 -28.46
CA ARG A 106 8.29 2.19 -28.42
C ARG A 106 8.44 2.83 -27.05
N TYR A 107 8.43 4.16 -27.01
CA TYR A 107 8.67 4.89 -25.77
C TYR A 107 8.13 6.33 -25.86
N LEU A 108 7.86 6.89 -24.67
CA LEU A 108 7.57 8.30 -24.49
C LEU A 108 8.77 9.02 -23.86
N ILE A 109 8.89 10.30 -24.15
CA ILE A 109 9.86 11.20 -23.50
C ILE A 109 9.19 12.53 -23.13
N GLY A 110 9.60 13.12 -21.98
CA GLY A 110 9.09 14.40 -21.49
C GLY A 110 9.95 15.61 -21.89
N ALA A 111 11.18 15.38 -22.38
CA ALA A 111 12.07 16.37 -22.93
C ALA A 111 13.12 15.69 -23.83
N SER A 112 13.93 16.47 -24.56
CA SER A 112 14.96 15.92 -25.45
C SER A 112 15.97 15.06 -24.71
N LEU A 113 16.26 13.89 -25.27
CA LEU A 113 17.31 12.97 -24.80
C LEU A 113 18.74 13.37 -25.26
N GLY A 114 18.87 14.43 -26.08
CA GLY A 114 20.12 14.83 -26.70
C GLY A 114 20.35 14.21 -28.08
N SER A 115 21.16 14.85 -28.92
CA SER A 115 21.31 14.55 -30.35
C SER A 115 21.94 13.17 -30.67
N SER A 116 22.58 12.52 -29.71
CA SER A 116 23.23 11.21 -29.90
C SER A 116 22.57 10.10 -29.06
N ALA A 117 21.32 10.32 -28.64
CA ALA A 117 20.58 9.33 -27.85
C ALA A 117 20.29 8.08 -28.68
N LYS A 118 20.41 6.94 -28.06
CA LYS A 118 20.12 5.64 -28.66
C LYS A 118 19.13 4.88 -27.82
N VAL A 119 18.17 4.21 -28.44
CA VAL A 119 17.42 3.13 -27.80
C VAL A 119 18.28 1.88 -27.75
N GLN A 120 18.19 1.16 -26.66
CA GLN A 120 19.00 -0.03 -26.40
C GLN A 120 18.19 -1.17 -25.81
N LEU A 121 18.42 -2.36 -26.33
CA LEU A 121 17.89 -3.62 -25.83
C LEU A 121 19.05 -4.49 -25.35
N TYR A 122 19.06 -4.82 -24.08
CA TYR A 122 19.96 -5.79 -23.49
C TYR A 122 19.20 -7.09 -23.24
N ASN A 123 19.78 -8.22 -23.65
CA ASN A 123 19.31 -9.55 -23.26
C ASN A 123 20.17 -10.06 -22.11
N CYS A 124 19.54 -10.51 -21.04
CA CYS A 124 20.28 -11.02 -19.90
C CYS A 124 20.71 -12.46 -20.11
N ASP A 125 21.98 -12.76 -19.77
CA ASP A 125 22.49 -14.12 -19.75
C ASP A 125 21.79 -14.99 -18.67
N LYS A 126 22.18 -16.28 -18.57
CA LYS A 126 21.60 -17.20 -17.57
C LYS A 126 21.83 -16.78 -16.10
N ASP A 127 22.83 -15.93 -15.86
CA ASP A 127 23.18 -15.41 -14.55
C ASP A 127 22.53 -14.04 -14.30
N GLY A 128 21.75 -13.53 -15.28
CA GLY A 128 20.99 -12.27 -15.22
C GLY A 128 21.84 -11.03 -15.55
N ASN A 129 23.05 -11.19 -16.12
CA ASN A 129 23.87 -10.06 -16.53
C ASN A 129 23.39 -9.51 -17.87
N PRO A 130 23.16 -8.20 -18.00
CA PRO A 130 22.68 -7.62 -19.25
C PRO A 130 23.79 -7.50 -20.29
N GLU A 131 23.57 -8.13 -21.46
CA GLU A 131 24.42 -8.03 -22.64
C GLU A 131 23.73 -7.24 -23.74
N LEU A 132 24.39 -6.23 -24.31
CA LEU A 132 23.81 -5.38 -25.36
C LEU A 132 23.49 -6.24 -26.60
N PHE A 133 22.21 -6.42 -26.87
CA PHE A 133 21.71 -7.14 -28.03
C PHE A 133 21.56 -6.25 -29.26
N ALA A 134 20.89 -5.11 -29.10
CA ALA A 134 20.62 -4.18 -30.20
C ALA A 134 20.61 -2.73 -29.70
N GLU A 135 21.05 -1.82 -30.58
CA GLU A 135 20.86 -0.37 -30.38
C GLU A 135 20.54 0.33 -31.70
N LYS A 136 19.84 1.45 -31.61
CA LYS A 136 19.54 2.32 -32.73
C LYS A 136 19.38 3.76 -32.28
N GLU A 137 19.54 4.72 -33.19
CA GLU A 137 19.29 6.13 -32.89
C GLU A 137 17.86 6.34 -32.38
N ALA A 138 17.70 7.16 -31.35
CA ALA A 138 16.41 7.44 -30.74
C ALA A 138 15.64 8.49 -31.55
N GLU A 139 14.39 8.20 -31.89
CA GLU A 139 13.42 9.25 -32.28
C GLU A 139 13.10 10.12 -31.07
N GLN A 140 12.72 11.38 -31.29
CA GLN A 140 12.53 12.33 -30.20
C GLN A 140 11.28 13.20 -30.39
N LYS A 141 10.10 12.57 -30.52
CA LYS A 141 8.81 13.24 -30.34
C LYS A 141 8.56 13.42 -28.88
N ILE A 142 8.39 14.66 -28.43
CA ILE A 142 8.32 15.01 -27.01
C ILE A 142 6.85 15.12 -26.59
N SER A 143 6.47 14.37 -25.54
CA SER A 143 5.16 14.49 -24.91
C SER A 143 5.08 15.78 -24.08
N THR A 144 3.93 16.45 -24.14
CA THR A 144 3.73 17.73 -23.47
C THR A 144 2.65 17.66 -22.41
N TYR A 145 2.81 18.42 -21.32
CA TYR A 145 1.79 18.49 -20.28
C TYR A 145 0.72 19.55 -20.61
N ASP A 146 -0.52 19.12 -20.64
CA ASP A 146 -1.69 20.01 -20.74
C ASP A 146 -2.14 20.42 -19.33
N SER A 147 -1.77 21.62 -18.92
CA SER A 147 -2.09 22.17 -17.59
C SER A 147 -3.60 22.41 -17.38
N LYS A 148 -4.36 22.59 -18.46
CA LYS A 148 -5.82 22.80 -18.39
C LYS A 148 -6.57 21.52 -18.06
N ASN A 149 -6.19 20.42 -18.74
CA ASN A 149 -6.82 19.12 -18.57
C ASN A 149 -6.08 18.23 -17.55
N LYS A 150 -4.92 18.69 -17.02
CA LYS A 150 -4.05 17.93 -16.09
C LYS A 150 -3.65 16.55 -16.63
N THR A 151 -3.38 16.46 -17.93
CA THR A 151 -2.99 15.24 -18.65
C THR A 151 -1.78 15.49 -19.52
N PHE A 152 -1.12 14.41 -19.97
CA PHE A 152 -0.08 14.49 -20.99
C PHE A 152 -0.68 14.26 -22.38
N ASN A 153 -0.24 15.08 -23.34
CA ASN A 153 -0.40 14.78 -24.75
C ASN A 153 0.76 13.86 -25.14
N GLU A 154 0.47 12.56 -25.22
CA GLU A 154 1.47 11.52 -25.43
C GLU A 154 1.87 11.43 -26.90
N GLU A 155 3.18 11.49 -27.16
CA GLU A 155 3.78 11.34 -28.50
C GLU A 155 4.70 10.12 -28.49
N TRP A 156 4.16 8.96 -28.86
CA TRP A 156 4.91 7.71 -28.92
C TRP A 156 5.95 7.71 -30.04
N ASN A 157 7.20 7.41 -29.68
CA ASN A 157 8.30 7.12 -30.60
C ASN A 157 8.35 5.63 -30.84
N GLU A 158 8.66 5.20 -32.08
CA GLU A 158 8.81 3.81 -32.46
C GLU A 158 10.11 3.61 -33.24
N VAL A 159 10.95 2.68 -32.82
CA VAL A 159 12.22 2.37 -33.44
C VAL A 159 12.34 0.87 -33.64
N TYR A 160 12.62 0.44 -34.87
CA TYR A 160 12.80 -0.97 -35.26
C TYR A 160 14.29 -1.30 -35.39
N PHE A 161 14.71 -2.40 -34.78
CA PHE A 161 16.09 -2.87 -34.81
C PHE A 161 16.47 -3.53 -36.12
N ASP A 162 17.76 -3.49 -36.42
CA ASP A 162 18.27 -4.12 -37.64
C ASP A 162 18.33 -5.66 -37.55
N LYS A 163 18.26 -6.21 -36.35
CA LYS A 163 18.12 -7.67 -36.06
C LYS A 163 17.03 -7.86 -34.99
N ALA A 164 16.32 -8.99 -35.13
CA ALA A 164 15.28 -9.39 -34.19
C ALA A 164 15.83 -10.39 -33.17
N LEU A 165 15.31 -10.33 -31.94
CA LEU A 165 15.57 -11.29 -30.86
C LEU A 165 14.36 -12.24 -30.74
N ASN A 166 14.59 -13.57 -30.85
CA ASN A 166 13.47 -14.48 -30.59
C ASN A 166 13.06 -14.41 -29.11
N VAL A 167 11.78 -14.43 -28.85
CA VAL A 167 11.26 -14.46 -27.48
C VAL A 167 11.78 -15.67 -26.71
N SER A 168 11.97 -16.83 -27.39
CA SER A 168 12.54 -18.04 -26.79
C SER A 168 13.98 -17.89 -26.29
N ASP A 169 14.72 -16.89 -26.78
CA ASP A 169 16.13 -16.66 -26.43
C ASP A 169 16.25 -15.72 -25.20
N VAL A 170 15.13 -15.24 -24.66
CA VAL A 170 15.08 -14.45 -23.42
C VAL A 170 14.94 -15.40 -22.24
N VAL A 171 16.04 -15.66 -21.54
CA VAL A 171 16.09 -16.67 -20.48
C VAL A 171 15.73 -16.12 -19.11
N THR A 172 16.29 -14.97 -18.74
CA THR A 172 16.10 -14.36 -17.42
C THR A 172 15.36 -13.05 -17.50
N GLY A 173 15.60 -12.23 -18.51
CA GLY A 173 14.93 -10.95 -18.71
C GLY A 173 15.66 -10.02 -19.67
N LEU A 174 15.12 -8.81 -19.77
CA LEU A 174 15.62 -7.76 -20.65
C LEU A 174 15.84 -6.47 -19.85
N PHE A 175 16.84 -5.68 -20.27
CA PHE A 175 16.89 -4.25 -19.94
C PHE A 175 16.50 -3.47 -21.22
N VAL A 176 15.40 -2.72 -21.13
CA VAL A 176 14.83 -1.98 -22.26
C VAL A 176 14.82 -0.51 -21.96
N GLY A 177 15.50 0.30 -22.77
CA GLY A 177 15.67 1.69 -22.45
C GLY A 177 16.41 2.50 -23.50
N TYR A 178 16.94 3.62 -23.06
CA TYR A 178 17.65 4.53 -23.93
C TYR A 178 18.79 5.26 -23.20
N THR A 179 19.81 5.62 -23.97
CA THR A 179 20.82 6.59 -23.52
C THR A 179 20.26 7.99 -23.59
N TYR A 180 20.70 8.89 -22.69
CA TYR A 180 20.25 10.27 -22.71
C TYR A 180 21.26 11.21 -22.09
N LYS A 181 21.06 12.49 -22.36
CA LYS A 181 21.77 13.61 -21.78
C LYS A 181 20.74 14.60 -21.23
N GLN A 182 20.71 14.78 -19.94
CA GLN A 182 19.82 15.79 -19.36
C GLN A 182 20.59 17.00 -18.86
N LYS A 183 19.88 18.11 -18.72
CA LYS A 183 20.45 19.32 -18.14
C LYS A 183 20.73 19.12 -16.66
N ALA A 184 21.97 19.43 -16.25
CA ALA A 184 22.36 19.48 -14.86
C ALA A 184 22.05 20.87 -14.28
N THR A 185 21.68 20.90 -12.99
CA THR A 185 21.61 22.15 -12.21
C THR A 185 22.78 22.22 -11.23
N THR A 186 23.43 23.38 -11.15
CA THR A 186 24.51 23.63 -10.21
C THR A 186 24.02 24.14 -8.85
N SER A 187 22.78 24.60 -8.76
CA SER A 187 22.12 25.00 -7.53
C SER A 187 20.78 24.28 -7.44
N GLY A 188 20.57 23.47 -6.44
CA GLY A 188 19.44 22.52 -6.29
C GLY A 188 18.04 23.10 -6.29
N GLN A 189 17.78 24.24 -6.89
CA GLN A 189 16.48 24.93 -6.82
C GLN A 189 15.91 25.46 -8.13
N ASN A 190 16.61 25.43 -9.24
CA ASN A 190 16.08 25.92 -10.52
C ASN A 190 15.97 24.78 -11.54
N TYR A 191 15.06 23.84 -11.29
CA TYR A 191 14.72 22.80 -12.25
C TYR A 191 13.88 23.38 -13.39
N THR A 192 14.33 23.18 -14.63
CA THR A 192 13.58 23.48 -15.86
C THR A 192 13.08 22.19 -16.47
N GLU A 193 12.14 22.26 -17.44
CA GLU A 193 11.53 21.06 -18.03
C GLU A 193 12.55 20.08 -18.63
N ASP A 194 13.62 20.58 -19.20
CA ASP A 194 14.73 19.79 -19.76
C ASP A 194 15.59 19.04 -18.69
N CYS A 195 15.32 19.22 -17.40
CA CYS A 195 15.82 18.38 -16.33
C CYS A 195 15.01 17.09 -16.11
N PHE A 196 13.85 16.92 -16.78
CA PHE A 196 12.91 15.81 -16.62
C PHE A 196 12.58 15.10 -17.94
N PRO A 197 13.58 14.51 -18.63
CA PRO A 197 13.37 13.91 -19.95
C PRO A 197 12.62 12.57 -19.92
N LEU A 198 12.55 11.89 -18.75
CA LEU A 198 12.08 10.52 -18.66
C LEU A 198 10.57 10.49 -18.42
N ALA A 199 9.79 10.08 -19.42
CA ALA A 199 8.36 9.86 -19.26
C ALA A 199 8.10 8.60 -18.44
N ALA A 200 7.23 8.68 -17.45
CA ALA A 200 6.95 7.56 -16.55
C ALA A 200 5.45 7.40 -16.25
N GLY A 201 5.03 6.16 -16.10
CA GLY A 201 3.75 5.73 -15.58
C GLY A 201 3.85 5.24 -14.14
N GLN A 202 2.72 4.84 -13.57
CA GLN A 202 2.66 4.26 -12.23
C GLN A 202 2.76 2.73 -12.33
N GLY A 203 3.76 2.13 -11.65
CA GLY A 203 4.00 0.70 -11.68
C GLY A 203 5.09 0.28 -10.68
N SER A 204 5.26 -1.03 -10.50
CA SER A 204 6.15 -1.60 -9.49
C SER A 204 7.44 -2.24 -10.04
N ALA A 205 7.64 -2.20 -11.36
CA ALA A 205 8.82 -2.81 -11.96
C ALA A 205 10.11 -2.05 -11.61
N THR A 206 11.23 -2.76 -11.61
CA THR A 206 12.55 -2.19 -11.40
C THR A 206 12.94 -1.28 -12.56
N VAL A 207 13.39 -0.06 -12.24
CA VAL A 207 14.04 0.86 -13.17
C VAL A 207 15.52 0.92 -12.83
N ALA A 208 16.38 0.82 -13.84
CA ALA A 208 17.82 0.87 -13.68
C ALA A 208 18.45 2.05 -14.42
N ALA A 209 19.52 2.62 -13.87
CA ALA A 209 20.41 3.54 -14.55
C ALA A 209 21.73 2.87 -14.90
N TYR A 210 22.29 3.19 -16.05
CA TYR A 210 23.65 2.82 -16.42
C TYR A 210 24.56 4.03 -16.38
N GLY A 211 25.67 3.92 -15.67
CA GLY A 211 26.62 5.04 -15.51
C GLY A 211 27.65 4.78 -14.44
N ASP A 212 28.41 5.82 -14.07
CA ASP A 212 29.35 5.78 -12.94
C ASP A 212 28.82 6.63 -11.79
N LEU A 213 28.20 5.99 -10.83
CA LEU A 213 27.64 6.63 -9.62
C LEU A 213 28.62 6.61 -8.43
N GLY A 214 29.92 6.43 -8.70
CA GLY A 214 30.99 6.45 -7.69
C GLY A 214 31.57 5.07 -7.33
N LYS A 215 31.09 4.00 -7.99
CA LYS A 215 31.61 2.63 -7.82
C LYS A 215 32.00 1.98 -9.14
N GLY A 216 32.33 2.79 -10.17
CA GLY A 216 32.59 2.33 -11.53
C GLY A 216 31.34 2.32 -12.42
N THR A 217 31.54 2.13 -13.72
CA THR A 217 30.43 2.09 -14.68
C THR A 217 29.70 0.75 -14.60
N ALA A 218 28.44 0.78 -14.19
CA ALA A 218 27.58 -0.38 -14.01
C ALA A 218 26.09 0.00 -14.17
N PHE A 219 25.22 -0.98 -14.06
CA PHE A 219 23.78 -0.77 -13.84
C PHE A 219 23.51 -0.61 -12.34
N TYR A 220 22.69 0.37 -11.98
CA TYR A 220 22.28 0.68 -10.63
C TYR A 220 20.75 0.77 -10.57
N GLY A 221 20.12 0.20 -9.53
CA GLY A 221 18.70 0.38 -9.28
C GLY A 221 18.36 1.84 -8.97
N LEU A 222 17.23 2.32 -9.49
CA LEU A 222 16.69 3.64 -9.17
C LEU A 222 15.49 3.49 -8.23
N ASN A 223 15.48 4.24 -7.14
CA ASN A 223 14.28 4.42 -6.34
C ASN A 223 13.37 5.44 -7.04
N THR A 224 12.44 4.94 -7.85
CA THR A 224 11.49 5.77 -8.62
C THR A 224 10.19 6.04 -7.88
N GLN A 225 10.06 5.55 -6.64
CA GLN A 225 8.84 5.69 -5.82
C GLN A 225 7.58 5.20 -6.59
N GLY A 226 7.64 3.99 -7.13
CA GLY A 226 6.53 3.39 -7.87
C GLY A 226 6.30 3.98 -9.25
N ALA A 227 7.27 4.65 -9.86
CA ALA A 227 7.20 5.05 -11.26
C ALA A 227 8.04 4.11 -12.14
N VAL A 228 7.52 3.75 -13.30
CA VAL A 228 8.20 2.96 -14.35
C VAL A 228 8.30 3.77 -15.62
N LEU A 229 9.33 3.55 -16.44
CA LEU A 229 9.47 4.29 -17.68
C LEU A 229 8.38 3.87 -18.68
N CYS A 230 7.86 4.84 -19.44
CA CYS A 230 6.94 4.57 -20.54
C CYS A 230 7.71 4.01 -21.74
N ILE A 231 8.15 2.75 -21.59
CA ILE A 231 8.97 2.02 -22.59
C ILE A 231 8.40 0.60 -22.74
N GLN A 232 8.22 0.16 -23.98
CA GLN A 232 7.71 -1.16 -24.36
C GLN A 232 8.53 -1.75 -25.50
N VAL A 233 8.67 -3.07 -25.56
CA VAL A 233 9.18 -3.76 -26.74
C VAL A 233 8.05 -3.99 -27.74
N ILE A 234 8.41 -4.06 -29.03
CA ILE A 234 7.50 -4.47 -30.11
C ILE A 234 7.81 -5.92 -30.43
N VAL A 235 6.85 -6.80 -30.21
CA VAL A 235 6.93 -8.22 -30.61
C VAL A 235 6.16 -8.44 -31.90
N GLU A 236 6.69 -9.30 -32.78
CA GLU A 236 6.10 -9.64 -34.08
C GLU A 236 6.06 -11.17 -34.26
N LYS A 237 4.93 -11.67 -34.76
CA LYS A 237 4.72 -13.09 -35.04
C LYS A 237 4.11 -13.26 -36.43
N GLU A 238 4.72 -14.08 -37.26
CA GLU A 238 4.17 -14.44 -38.56
C GLU A 238 2.80 -15.11 -38.39
N GLY A 239 1.82 -14.67 -39.14
CA GLY A 239 0.41 -15.09 -39.00
C GLY A 239 -0.34 -14.45 -37.85
N GLY A 240 0.29 -13.54 -37.09
CA GLY A 240 -0.33 -12.86 -35.94
C GLY A 240 -0.42 -13.71 -34.69
N PHE A 241 -1.15 -13.20 -33.72
CA PHE A 241 -1.38 -13.87 -32.44
C PHE A 241 -2.80 -14.47 -32.44
N ALA A 242 -2.96 -15.71 -31.97
CA ALA A 242 -4.26 -16.35 -31.78
C ALA A 242 -5.14 -15.52 -30.85
N ASP A 243 -6.46 -15.79 -30.86
CA ASP A 243 -7.39 -15.20 -29.91
C ASP A 243 -6.95 -15.60 -28.48
N ASP A 244 -6.70 -14.61 -27.66
CA ASP A 244 -6.09 -14.78 -26.33
C ASP A 244 -6.58 -13.67 -25.41
N LEU A 245 -7.32 -14.01 -24.38
CA LEU A 245 -7.77 -13.10 -23.31
C LEU A 245 -7.02 -13.47 -22.03
N GLY A 246 -6.43 -12.51 -21.36
CA GLY A 246 -5.88 -12.72 -20.04
C GLY A 246 -6.64 -11.92 -18.99
N MET A 247 -6.82 -12.52 -17.82
CA MET A 247 -7.36 -11.85 -16.64
C MET A 247 -6.31 -10.93 -16.06
N VAL A 248 -6.67 -9.66 -15.86
CA VAL A 248 -5.78 -8.66 -15.24
C VAL A 248 -5.99 -8.59 -13.74
N GLY A 249 -7.22 -8.88 -13.29
CA GLY A 249 -7.55 -8.89 -11.87
C GLY A 249 -9.04 -9.10 -11.63
N VAL A 250 -9.34 -9.44 -10.39
CA VAL A 250 -10.71 -9.54 -9.86
C VAL A 250 -10.76 -8.89 -8.48
N SER A 251 -11.91 -8.34 -8.14
CA SER A 251 -12.12 -7.71 -6.84
C SER A 251 -13.58 -7.83 -6.43
N THR A 252 -13.80 -7.84 -5.12
CA THR A 252 -15.11 -7.95 -4.49
C THR A 252 -15.08 -7.26 -3.13
N ASN A 253 -16.23 -7.22 -2.43
CA ASN A 253 -16.24 -6.81 -1.04
C ASN A 253 -15.43 -7.79 -0.20
N PRO A 254 -14.52 -7.30 0.65
CA PRO A 254 -13.65 -8.17 1.46
C PRO A 254 -14.44 -8.99 2.49
N MET A 255 -15.62 -8.50 2.93
CA MET A 255 -16.53 -9.19 3.84
C MET A 255 -17.97 -9.05 3.38
N SER A 256 -18.76 -10.12 3.50
CA SER A 256 -20.18 -10.16 3.14
C SER A 256 -20.95 -11.15 4.01
N ARG A 257 -22.25 -10.92 4.19
CA ARG A 257 -23.13 -11.92 4.82
C ARG A 257 -23.54 -12.96 3.81
N PRO A 258 -23.82 -14.21 4.22
CA PRO A 258 -24.35 -15.24 3.32
C PRO A 258 -25.69 -14.86 2.65
N THR A 259 -26.36 -13.83 3.13
CA THR A 259 -27.62 -13.30 2.57
C THR A 259 -27.41 -12.14 1.58
N ASP A 260 -26.19 -11.67 1.42
CA ASP A 260 -25.89 -10.47 0.62
C ASP A 260 -25.75 -10.79 -0.87
N LYS A 261 -25.82 -9.73 -1.65
CA LYS A 261 -25.40 -9.73 -3.04
C LYS A 261 -23.92 -9.36 -3.08
N LEU A 262 -23.08 -10.29 -3.53
CA LEU A 262 -21.66 -10.10 -3.68
C LEU A 262 -21.33 -9.46 -5.03
N PRO A 263 -20.86 -8.21 -5.10
CA PRO A 263 -20.40 -7.60 -6.34
C PRO A 263 -19.08 -8.25 -6.76
N VAL A 264 -18.96 -8.60 -8.04
CA VAL A 264 -17.74 -9.12 -8.64
C VAL A 264 -17.32 -8.17 -9.75
N GLN A 265 -16.19 -7.53 -9.59
CA GLN A 265 -15.60 -6.68 -10.60
C GLN A 265 -14.33 -7.34 -11.13
N PHE A 266 -14.22 -7.51 -12.45
CA PHE A 266 -13.07 -8.17 -13.05
C PHE A 266 -12.58 -7.44 -14.28
N TYR A 267 -11.31 -7.60 -14.56
CA TYR A 267 -10.60 -6.89 -15.61
C TYR A 267 -9.92 -7.89 -16.53
N VAL A 268 -10.08 -7.67 -17.82
CA VAL A 268 -9.51 -8.51 -18.87
C VAL A 268 -8.81 -7.67 -19.92
N LYS A 269 -7.86 -8.29 -20.61
CA LYS A 269 -7.12 -7.69 -21.71
C LYS A 269 -7.02 -8.68 -22.86
N ASN A 270 -7.18 -8.18 -24.09
CA ASN A 270 -7.02 -8.99 -25.29
C ASN A 270 -5.57 -8.93 -25.76
N TYR A 271 -4.91 -10.06 -25.76
CA TYR A 271 -3.54 -10.26 -26.26
C TYR A 271 -3.52 -10.86 -27.67
N GLY A 272 -4.65 -11.33 -28.19
CA GLY A 272 -4.82 -11.79 -29.56
C GLY A 272 -4.75 -10.67 -30.60
N SER A 273 -4.62 -11.03 -31.89
CA SER A 273 -4.60 -10.06 -32.98
C SER A 273 -6.00 -9.59 -33.38
N SER A 274 -7.02 -10.40 -33.16
CA SER A 274 -8.43 -10.09 -33.48
C SER A 274 -9.11 -9.40 -32.30
N GLU A 275 -10.04 -8.50 -32.60
CA GLU A 275 -10.91 -7.91 -31.60
C GLU A 275 -11.84 -9.02 -31.02
N CYS A 276 -11.94 -9.12 -29.71
CA CYS A 276 -12.86 -10.05 -29.09
C CYS A 276 -14.25 -9.40 -28.98
N LYS A 277 -15.23 -9.97 -29.70
CA LYS A 277 -16.63 -9.50 -29.77
C LYS A 277 -17.61 -10.36 -28.97
N ALA A 278 -17.15 -11.50 -28.51
CA ALA A 278 -17.92 -12.40 -27.64
C ALA A 278 -16.97 -13.11 -26.69
N ALA A 279 -17.24 -13.04 -25.39
CA ALA A 279 -16.49 -13.78 -24.40
C ALA A 279 -17.42 -14.23 -23.27
N SER A 280 -17.11 -15.36 -22.67
CA SER A 280 -17.76 -15.78 -21.43
C SER A 280 -16.73 -16.17 -20.38
N PHE A 281 -17.15 -16.04 -19.12
CA PHE A 281 -16.30 -16.26 -17.96
C PHE A 281 -17.05 -17.15 -16.96
N ASP A 282 -16.36 -18.12 -16.38
CA ASP A 282 -16.85 -18.87 -15.24
C ASP A 282 -16.43 -18.13 -13.95
N ILE A 283 -17.39 -17.85 -13.07
CA ILE A 283 -17.13 -17.34 -11.74
C ILE A 283 -17.13 -18.52 -10.78
N THR A 284 -16.11 -18.62 -9.95
CA THR A 284 -15.93 -19.72 -9.00
C THR A 284 -15.85 -19.21 -7.57
N ILE A 285 -16.40 -20.00 -6.63
CA ILE A 285 -16.10 -19.87 -5.20
C ILE A 285 -15.46 -21.19 -4.77
N ASP A 286 -14.28 -21.13 -4.13
CA ASP A 286 -13.52 -22.30 -3.68
C ASP A 286 -13.33 -23.34 -4.81
N LYS A 287 -13.04 -22.83 -6.02
CA LYS A 287 -12.86 -23.61 -7.27
C LYS A 287 -14.13 -24.27 -7.82
N GLN A 288 -15.30 -24.08 -7.20
CA GLN A 288 -16.58 -24.56 -7.73
C GLN A 288 -17.21 -23.46 -8.61
N VAL A 289 -17.62 -23.82 -9.83
CA VAL A 289 -18.31 -22.86 -10.72
C VAL A 289 -19.69 -22.55 -10.15
N VAL A 290 -19.92 -21.29 -9.84
CA VAL A 290 -21.20 -20.80 -9.26
C VAL A 290 -22.00 -19.95 -10.24
N ALA A 291 -21.34 -19.38 -11.26
CA ALA A 291 -22.01 -18.63 -12.31
C ALA A 291 -21.21 -18.67 -13.61
N ASN A 292 -21.90 -18.44 -14.74
CA ASN A 292 -21.30 -18.15 -16.03
C ASN A 292 -21.81 -16.79 -16.50
N VAL A 293 -20.94 -15.90 -16.87
CA VAL A 293 -21.27 -14.55 -17.33
C VAL A 293 -20.66 -14.30 -18.70
N ALA A 294 -21.39 -13.61 -19.56
CA ALA A 294 -20.90 -13.19 -20.88
C ALA A 294 -20.74 -11.68 -20.93
N ILE A 295 -19.88 -11.18 -21.82
CA ILE A 295 -19.82 -9.75 -22.08
C ILE A 295 -21.14 -9.28 -22.68
N PRO A 296 -21.59 -8.03 -22.38
CA PRO A 296 -22.80 -7.47 -22.96
C PRO A 296 -22.78 -7.46 -24.48
N GLU A 297 -23.96 -7.65 -25.10
CA GLU A 297 -24.09 -7.53 -26.56
C GLU A 297 -23.58 -6.19 -27.07
N GLY A 298 -22.76 -6.22 -28.09
CA GLY A 298 -22.11 -5.04 -28.68
C GLY A 298 -20.87 -4.54 -27.92
N ALA A 299 -20.54 -5.13 -26.77
CA ALA A 299 -19.25 -4.86 -26.12
C ALA A 299 -18.11 -5.56 -26.86
N THR A 300 -16.92 -4.95 -26.79
CA THR A 300 -15.69 -5.51 -27.38
C THR A 300 -14.55 -5.41 -26.40
N ILE A 301 -13.63 -6.38 -26.42
CA ILE A 301 -12.40 -6.36 -25.64
C ILE A 301 -11.23 -6.16 -26.61
N GLY A 302 -10.57 -5.01 -26.50
CA GLY A 302 -9.38 -4.66 -27.27
C GLY A 302 -8.08 -4.91 -26.50
N GLY A 303 -6.98 -4.37 -27.01
CA GLY A 303 -5.65 -4.46 -26.39
C GLY A 303 -5.49 -3.67 -25.08
N GLU A 304 -6.46 -2.85 -24.70
CA GLU A 304 -6.50 -2.14 -23.42
C GLU A 304 -7.29 -2.97 -22.38
N THR A 305 -6.96 -2.76 -21.09
CA THR A 305 -7.69 -3.41 -20.00
C THR A 305 -9.15 -2.95 -20.00
N THR A 306 -10.06 -3.92 -20.04
CA THR A 306 -11.51 -3.69 -20.02
C THR A 306 -12.09 -4.30 -18.75
N GLY A 307 -12.91 -3.53 -18.03
CA GLY A 307 -13.55 -3.97 -16.79
C GLY A 307 -15.01 -4.35 -16.99
N PHE A 308 -15.43 -5.38 -16.26
CA PHE A 308 -16.80 -5.89 -16.22
C PHE A 308 -17.27 -6.05 -14.78
N ASN A 309 -18.60 -5.97 -14.59
CA ASN A 309 -19.25 -6.20 -13.31
C ASN A 309 -20.20 -7.40 -13.42
N ALA A 310 -20.20 -8.23 -12.40
CA ALA A 310 -21.20 -9.25 -12.16
C ALA A 310 -21.69 -9.16 -10.71
N THR A 311 -22.77 -9.83 -10.37
CA THR A 311 -23.29 -9.91 -9.01
C THR A 311 -23.69 -11.35 -8.71
N LEU A 312 -23.17 -11.91 -7.64
CA LEU A 312 -23.58 -13.20 -7.11
C LEU A 312 -24.60 -13.01 -6.00
N ASN A 313 -25.64 -13.82 -5.99
CA ASN A 313 -26.59 -13.88 -4.88
C ASN A 313 -26.14 -14.97 -3.90
N LEU A 314 -25.43 -14.61 -2.83
CA LEU A 314 -24.88 -15.59 -1.88
C LEU A 314 -25.96 -16.42 -1.19
N SER A 315 -27.21 -15.91 -1.06
CA SER A 315 -28.32 -16.67 -0.47
C SER A 315 -28.76 -17.88 -1.29
N GLU A 316 -28.37 -17.93 -2.56
CA GLU A 316 -28.64 -19.06 -3.47
C GLU A 316 -27.47 -20.06 -3.51
N LEU A 317 -26.35 -19.70 -2.87
CA LEU A 317 -25.12 -20.46 -2.80
C LEU A 317 -24.93 -20.88 -1.32
N ASP A 318 -24.72 -22.15 -1.06
CA ASP A 318 -24.52 -22.66 0.29
C ASP A 318 -23.08 -22.30 0.80
N VAL A 319 -22.88 -21.01 1.11
CA VAL A 319 -21.57 -20.47 1.51
C VAL A 319 -21.54 -20.35 3.05
N GLU A 320 -20.69 -21.15 3.70
CA GLU A 320 -20.50 -21.12 5.16
C GLU A 320 -19.73 -19.88 5.61
N ASN A 321 -19.73 -19.58 6.93
CA ASN A 321 -18.84 -18.57 7.51
C ASN A 321 -17.38 -18.98 7.38
N GLY A 322 -16.53 -18.08 6.88
CA GLY A 322 -15.10 -18.35 6.72
C GLY A 322 -14.47 -17.57 5.61
N THR A 323 -13.24 -17.93 5.26
CA THR A 323 -12.45 -17.39 4.16
C THR A 323 -12.74 -18.17 2.89
N HIS A 324 -13.03 -17.48 1.78
CA HIS A 324 -13.35 -18.06 0.48
C HIS A 324 -12.45 -17.47 -0.60
N LEU A 325 -12.17 -18.28 -1.64
CA LEU A 325 -11.47 -17.86 -2.84
C LEU A 325 -12.46 -17.60 -3.96
N LEU A 326 -12.66 -16.34 -4.33
CA LEU A 326 -13.40 -15.95 -5.53
C LEU A 326 -12.46 -15.99 -6.73
N GLY A 327 -12.82 -16.74 -7.77
CA GLY A 327 -12.09 -16.79 -9.03
C GLY A 327 -12.97 -16.36 -10.20
N VAL A 328 -12.34 -15.77 -11.21
CA VAL A 328 -12.96 -15.54 -12.53
C VAL A 328 -12.03 -16.12 -13.58
N GLN A 329 -12.56 -17.00 -14.41
CA GLN A 329 -11.82 -17.73 -15.44
C GLN A 329 -12.40 -17.46 -16.82
N VAL A 330 -11.52 -17.17 -17.80
CA VAL A 330 -11.91 -17.10 -19.23
C VAL A 330 -12.39 -18.47 -19.67
N LYS A 331 -13.60 -18.53 -20.25
CA LYS A 331 -14.20 -19.80 -20.75
C LYS A 331 -14.24 -19.87 -22.26
N THR A 332 -14.76 -18.80 -22.90
CA THR A 332 -14.84 -18.73 -24.35
C THR A 332 -14.36 -17.37 -24.87
N VAL A 333 -13.76 -17.37 -26.05
CA VAL A 333 -13.31 -16.19 -26.79
C VAL A 333 -13.83 -16.31 -28.22
N ASN A 334 -14.60 -15.32 -28.68
CA ASN A 334 -15.24 -15.30 -30.01
C ASN A 334 -16.04 -16.58 -30.34
N GLY A 335 -16.64 -17.22 -29.31
CA GLY A 335 -17.48 -18.44 -29.46
C GLY A 335 -16.75 -19.76 -29.34
N GLU A 336 -15.42 -19.74 -29.32
CA GLU A 336 -14.57 -20.93 -29.15
C GLU A 336 -14.08 -21.04 -27.70
N ALA A 337 -13.67 -22.25 -27.28
CA ALA A 337 -13.02 -22.42 -25.99
C ALA A 337 -11.75 -21.55 -25.90
N ALA A 338 -11.47 -21.00 -24.70
CA ALA A 338 -10.24 -20.24 -24.47
C ALA A 338 -9.02 -21.04 -24.92
N SER A 339 -8.12 -20.37 -25.64
CA SER A 339 -6.92 -20.94 -26.24
C SER A 339 -5.78 -19.91 -26.17
N GLY A 340 -4.62 -20.27 -26.61
CA GLY A 340 -3.46 -19.37 -26.52
C GLY A 340 -2.67 -19.55 -25.25
N TYR A 341 -2.38 -18.48 -24.52
CA TYR A 341 -1.65 -18.52 -23.26
C TYR A 341 -2.66 -18.63 -22.09
N THR A 342 -2.64 -19.75 -21.40
CA THR A 342 -3.67 -20.09 -20.40
C THR A 342 -3.25 -19.84 -18.95
N ASP A 343 -2.00 -19.45 -18.70
CA ASP A 343 -1.51 -19.25 -17.32
C ASP A 343 -2.12 -18.03 -16.65
N ASP A 344 -2.70 -17.10 -17.40
CA ASP A 344 -3.40 -15.93 -16.90
C ASP A 344 -4.91 -15.91 -17.23
N ASP A 345 -5.45 -17.03 -17.65
CA ASP A 345 -6.92 -17.19 -17.85
C ASP A 345 -7.72 -17.05 -16.56
N VAL A 346 -7.08 -17.11 -15.39
CA VAL A 346 -7.73 -17.03 -14.07
C VAL A 346 -7.15 -15.92 -13.25
N ALA A 347 -8.03 -15.08 -12.70
CA ALA A 347 -7.69 -14.19 -11.59
C ALA A 347 -8.50 -14.57 -10.36
N SER A 348 -7.95 -14.40 -9.17
CA SER A 348 -8.62 -14.70 -7.92
C SER A 348 -8.35 -13.65 -6.84
N THR A 349 -9.29 -13.53 -5.92
CA THR A 349 -9.17 -12.72 -4.70
C THR A 349 -9.88 -13.42 -3.55
N GLN A 350 -9.51 -13.11 -2.32
CA GLN A 350 -10.18 -13.64 -1.14
C GLN A 350 -11.33 -12.73 -0.70
N PHE A 351 -12.38 -13.33 -0.17
CA PHE A 351 -13.42 -12.64 0.59
C PHE A 351 -13.82 -13.51 1.79
N ARG A 352 -14.51 -12.91 2.75
CA ARG A 352 -14.93 -13.61 3.96
C ARG A 352 -16.41 -13.48 4.15
N THR A 353 -17.05 -14.57 4.61
CA THR A 353 -18.47 -14.57 4.99
C THR A 353 -18.59 -14.63 6.50
N TYR A 354 -19.59 -13.89 7.02
CA TYR A 354 -19.86 -13.78 8.45
C TYR A 354 -21.36 -13.64 8.72
N THR A 355 -21.83 -14.08 9.88
CA THR A 355 -23.22 -13.91 10.33
C THR A 355 -23.36 -12.96 11.52
N GLU A 356 -22.34 -12.85 12.34
CA GLU A 356 -22.30 -12.01 13.55
C GLU A 356 -21.14 -11.00 13.48
N THR A 357 -21.25 -9.90 14.21
CA THR A 357 -20.21 -8.87 14.30
C THR A 357 -19.97 -8.44 15.73
N ALA A 358 -18.75 -8.10 16.08
CA ALA A 358 -18.39 -7.38 17.29
C ALA A 358 -18.37 -5.87 17.01
N SER A 359 -18.56 -5.05 18.03
CA SER A 359 -18.34 -3.61 17.89
C SER A 359 -16.86 -3.30 17.75
N ARG A 360 -16.51 -2.40 16.83
CA ARG A 360 -15.14 -1.88 16.75
C ARG A 360 -14.84 -1.08 18.00
N GLN A 361 -13.67 -1.35 18.61
CA GLN A 361 -13.27 -0.67 19.85
C GLN A 361 -12.44 0.56 19.55
N TYR A 362 -11.46 0.44 18.64
CA TYR A 362 -10.66 1.53 18.12
C TYR A 362 -10.36 1.33 16.62
N ASN A 363 -10.12 2.44 15.95
CA ASN A 363 -9.56 2.50 14.61
C ASN A 363 -8.05 2.72 14.71
N LEU A 364 -7.25 1.93 14.02
CA LEU A 364 -5.81 2.14 13.93
C LEU A 364 -5.51 3.26 12.92
N LEU A 365 -4.75 4.27 13.35
CA LEU A 365 -4.20 5.28 12.48
C LEU A 365 -2.67 5.26 12.57
N GLU A 366 -2.00 4.79 11.52
CA GLU A 366 -0.54 4.83 11.41
C GLU A 366 -0.13 6.13 10.72
N HIS A 367 0.46 7.05 11.49
CA HIS A 367 0.91 8.38 11.03
C HIS A 367 2.39 8.36 10.73
N PHE A 368 2.76 8.57 9.46
CA PHE A 368 4.14 8.65 9.01
C PHE A 368 4.64 10.09 9.05
N THR A 369 5.71 10.33 9.80
CA THR A 369 6.18 11.67 10.16
C THR A 369 7.70 11.75 10.29
N SER A 370 8.24 12.95 10.46
CA SER A 370 9.66 13.18 10.77
C SER A 370 9.87 14.53 11.47
N SER A 371 10.82 14.58 12.39
CA SER A 371 11.24 15.82 13.07
C SER A 371 11.83 16.87 12.12
N THR A 372 12.37 16.45 10.99
CA THR A 372 12.92 17.33 9.94
C THR A 372 11.90 17.67 8.84
N CYS A 373 10.67 17.20 8.94
CA CYS A 373 9.59 17.50 8.01
C CYS A 373 8.94 18.84 8.31
N THR A 374 8.96 19.77 7.36
CA THR A 374 8.45 21.14 7.53
C THR A 374 6.92 21.24 7.65
N TYR A 375 6.17 20.26 7.11
CA TYR A 375 4.70 20.21 7.10
C TYR A 375 4.12 19.23 8.12
N CYS A 376 4.93 18.45 8.81
CA CYS A 376 4.45 17.46 9.77
C CYS A 376 3.68 18.06 10.96
N PRO A 377 3.99 19.27 11.46
CA PRO A 377 3.15 19.92 12.46
C PRO A 377 1.69 20.14 12.05
N LEU A 378 1.41 20.39 10.76
CA LEU A 378 0.04 20.49 10.24
C LEU A 378 -0.71 19.14 10.34
N GLY A 379 0.01 18.04 10.12
CA GLY A 379 -0.54 16.69 10.33
C GLY A 379 -0.87 16.44 11.80
N TYR A 380 -0.01 16.84 12.73
CA TYR A 380 -0.27 16.75 14.16
C TYR A 380 -1.51 17.57 14.58
N ASP A 381 -1.71 18.76 14.02
CA ASP A 381 -2.88 19.60 14.32
C ASP A 381 -4.17 18.94 13.83
N MET A 382 -4.15 18.31 12.65
CA MET A 382 -5.27 17.51 12.14
C MET A 382 -5.57 16.31 13.05
N LEU A 383 -4.54 15.57 13.49
CA LEU A 383 -4.73 14.40 14.37
C LEU A 383 -5.27 14.79 15.75
N ARG A 384 -4.85 15.93 16.31
CA ARG A 384 -5.43 16.49 17.54
C ARG A 384 -6.89 16.88 17.34
N ALA A 385 -7.24 17.45 16.18
CA ALA A 385 -8.64 17.74 15.84
C ALA A 385 -9.46 16.45 15.73
N LEU A 386 -8.91 15.39 15.13
CA LEU A 386 -9.56 14.09 15.05
C LEU A 386 -9.82 13.48 16.43
N GLN A 387 -8.86 13.50 17.35
CA GLN A 387 -9.02 12.99 18.71
C GLN A 387 -10.01 13.81 19.56
N LYS A 388 -10.27 15.09 19.22
CA LYS A 388 -11.33 15.88 19.84
C LYS A 388 -12.72 15.50 19.32
N GLN A 389 -12.82 15.03 18.08
CA GLN A 389 -14.09 14.64 17.45
C GLN A 389 -14.44 13.17 17.73
N ARG A 390 -13.44 12.31 17.98
CA ARG A 390 -13.58 10.85 18.17
C ARG A 390 -12.65 10.38 19.29
N ASP A 391 -13.16 9.51 20.17
CA ASP A 391 -12.39 8.85 21.25
C ASP A 391 -11.98 7.41 20.92
N ASP A 392 -12.28 6.95 19.71
CA ASP A 392 -12.06 5.59 19.21
C ASP A 392 -10.92 5.51 18.18
N VAL A 393 -9.93 6.40 18.25
CA VAL A 393 -8.77 6.39 17.35
C VAL A 393 -7.49 6.08 18.12
N ALA A 394 -6.87 4.95 17.81
CA ALA A 394 -5.53 4.59 18.26
C ALA A 394 -4.53 5.16 17.24
N TRP A 395 -4.00 6.33 17.55
CA TRP A 395 -3.00 7.01 16.73
C TRP A 395 -1.59 6.58 17.11
N VAL A 396 -0.81 6.14 16.13
CA VAL A 396 0.61 5.73 16.25
C VAL A 396 1.45 6.58 15.31
N ALA A 397 2.38 7.39 15.85
CA ALA A 397 3.32 8.20 15.06
C ALA A 397 4.59 7.39 14.75
N ILE A 398 4.76 7.02 13.49
CA ILE A 398 5.91 6.28 12.97
C ILE A 398 6.87 7.29 12.33
N HIS A 399 8.01 7.48 12.96
CA HIS A 399 9.03 8.41 12.50
C HIS A 399 9.95 7.77 11.46
N GLY A 400 10.28 8.55 10.42
CA GLY A 400 11.26 8.18 9.40
C GLY A 400 12.29 9.28 9.18
N THR A 401 13.48 8.91 8.73
CA THR A 401 14.56 9.85 8.40
C THR A 401 14.34 10.43 7.00
N MET A 402 14.30 11.75 6.87
CA MET A 402 14.29 12.48 5.60
C MET A 402 15.65 12.99 5.18
N ASP A 403 16.53 13.25 6.14
CA ASP A 403 17.87 13.80 5.95
C ASP A 403 18.86 12.99 6.78
N GLU A 404 19.68 12.20 6.11
CA GLU A 404 20.68 11.34 6.79
C GLU A 404 21.75 12.14 7.54
N SER A 405 21.96 13.41 7.18
CA SER A 405 22.87 14.31 7.90
C SER A 405 22.29 14.81 9.23
N ASN A 406 20.96 14.72 9.39
CA ASN A 406 20.23 15.07 10.60
C ASN A 406 19.12 14.02 10.84
N PRO A 407 19.49 12.80 11.27
CA PRO A 407 18.57 11.71 11.43
C PRO A 407 17.51 12.00 12.49
N ASP A 408 16.30 11.53 12.26
CA ASP A 408 15.21 11.65 13.22
C ASP A 408 15.52 10.81 14.49
N PRO A 409 15.43 11.37 15.70
CA PRO A 409 15.80 10.66 16.93
C PRO A 409 14.79 9.58 17.35
N TYR A 410 13.66 9.47 16.68
CA TYR A 410 12.56 8.59 17.06
C TYR A 410 12.32 7.45 16.07
N VAL A 411 13.17 7.26 15.09
CA VAL A 411 13.08 6.14 14.15
C VAL A 411 13.17 4.82 14.90
N VAL A 412 12.25 3.91 14.57
CA VAL A 412 12.30 2.50 14.97
C VAL A 412 12.62 1.70 13.72
N ASP A 413 13.80 1.09 13.66
CA ASP A 413 14.31 0.40 12.47
C ASP A 413 13.35 -0.68 11.95
N ASP A 414 12.73 -1.44 12.86
CA ASP A 414 11.76 -2.47 12.50
C ASP A 414 10.48 -1.91 11.83
N ALA A 415 10.16 -0.63 12.03
CA ALA A 415 9.03 0.03 11.41
C ALA A 415 9.34 0.64 10.02
N VAL A 416 10.61 0.75 9.64
CA VAL A 416 10.99 1.31 8.32
C VAL A 416 10.40 0.48 7.17
N GLY A 417 10.25 -0.83 7.38
CA GLY A 417 9.60 -1.73 6.43
C GLY A 417 8.16 -1.33 6.09
N THR A 418 7.39 -0.76 7.04
CA THR A 418 6.01 -0.29 6.78
C THR A 418 6.00 0.96 5.91
N ILE A 419 6.95 1.88 6.13
CA ILE A 419 7.12 3.08 5.31
C ILE A 419 7.39 2.69 3.86
N MET A 420 8.23 1.69 3.64
CA MET A 420 8.57 1.21 2.29
C MET A 420 7.39 0.48 1.65
N ALA A 421 6.74 -0.42 2.37
CA ALA A 421 5.64 -1.24 1.86
C ALA A 421 4.41 -0.40 1.48
N TYR A 422 4.09 0.64 2.25
CA TYR A 422 2.99 1.54 1.92
C TYR A 422 3.39 2.60 0.88
N SER A 423 4.59 2.52 0.33
CA SER A 423 5.10 3.47 -0.67
C SER A 423 4.98 4.92 -0.22
N ILE A 424 5.31 5.19 1.06
CA ILE A 424 5.25 6.53 1.63
C ILE A 424 6.21 7.45 0.89
N GLY A 425 5.66 8.30 0.03
CA GLY A 425 6.42 9.19 -0.85
C GLY A 425 6.82 10.53 -0.21
N GLY A 426 6.37 10.79 1.02
CA GLY A 426 6.63 12.03 1.75
C GLY A 426 5.87 12.08 3.07
N TYR A 427 6.18 13.07 3.90
CA TYR A 427 5.54 13.27 5.21
C TYR A 427 4.82 14.62 5.26
N PRO A 428 3.73 14.76 6.06
CA PRO A 428 3.05 13.71 6.83
C PRO A 428 2.03 12.95 5.98
N GLN A 429 1.96 11.64 6.16
CA GLN A 429 0.93 10.78 5.60
C GLN A 429 0.31 9.90 6.70
N ALA A 430 -0.86 9.35 6.47
CA ALA A 430 -1.49 8.41 7.39
C ALA A 430 -2.13 7.24 6.65
N ASN A 431 -2.04 6.05 7.25
CA ASN A 431 -2.81 4.89 6.88
C ASN A 431 -4.00 4.73 7.85
N LEU A 432 -5.15 4.31 7.35
CA LEU A 432 -6.39 4.15 8.10
C LEU A 432 -6.79 2.67 8.11
N ASN A 433 -6.67 2.00 9.25
CA ASN A 433 -6.99 0.57 9.42
C ASN A 433 -6.30 -0.35 8.39
N ARG A 434 -5.16 0.05 7.82
CA ARG A 434 -4.47 -0.68 6.73
C ARG A 434 -5.39 -0.99 5.54
N PHE A 435 -6.41 -0.14 5.36
CA PHE A 435 -7.41 -0.30 4.32
C PHE A 435 -7.05 0.57 3.10
N PRO A 436 -7.21 0.08 1.86
CA PRO A 436 -7.02 0.89 0.66
C PRO A 436 -8.04 2.02 0.60
N ILE A 437 -7.56 3.28 0.63
CA ILE A 437 -8.43 4.47 0.77
C ILE A 437 -8.87 5.00 -0.59
N THR A 438 -8.11 4.70 -1.64
CA THR A 438 -8.37 5.18 -3.00
C THR A 438 -8.60 4.04 -3.98
N ASN A 439 -9.23 4.33 -5.12
CA ASN A 439 -9.52 3.33 -6.15
C ASN A 439 -8.27 2.72 -6.81
N ASP A 440 -7.12 3.35 -6.70
CA ASP A 440 -5.83 2.86 -7.19
C ASP A 440 -5.07 2.02 -6.15
N GLY A 441 -5.69 1.71 -5.01
CA GLY A 441 -5.11 0.89 -3.95
C GLY A 441 -4.14 1.63 -3.04
N THR A 442 -4.13 2.97 -3.06
CA THR A 442 -3.28 3.75 -2.15
C THR A 442 -3.64 3.49 -0.70
N LEU A 443 -2.68 3.04 0.10
CA LEU A 443 -2.84 2.71 1.52
C LEU A 443 -2.60 3.91 2.45
N ALA A 444 -2.00 5.00 1.98
CA ALA A 444 -1.70 6.15 2.81
C ALA A 444 -2.07 7.46 2.10
N VAL A 445 -2.58 8.41 2.88
CA VAL A 445 -3.00 9.74 2.40
C VAL A 445 -2.25 10.85 3.09
N THR A 446 -2.01 11.94 2.37
CA THR A 446 -1.43 13.16 2.95
C THR A 446 -2.40 13.80 3.94
N ILE A 447 -1.91 14.12 5.12
CA ILE A 447 -2.70 14.73 6.22
C ILE A 447 -2.25 16.14 6.60
N ALA A 448 -1.32 16.74 5.85
CA ALA A 448 -1.02 18.17 5.99
C ALA A 448 -2.16 18.99 5.40
N THR A 449 -2.75 19.87 6.20
CA THR A 449 -3.92 20.66 5.78
C THR A 449 -3.97 22.00 6.52
N ASP A 450 -4.55 23.01 5.86
CA ASP A 450 -4.90 24.31 6.48
C ASP A 450 -6.30 24.29 7.12
N ASP A 451 -7.09 23.20 6.94
CA ASP A 451 -8.38 22.94 7.58
C ASP A 451 -8.35 21.62 8.37
N PRO A 452 -7.73 21.61 9.56
CA PRO A 452 -7.59 20.41 10.37
C PRO A 452 -8.94 19.83 10.84
N GLU A 453 -9.93 20.65 11.14
CA GLU A 453 -11.25 20.18 11.61
C GLU A 453 -12.05 19.52 10.49
N GLY A 454 -12.05 20.11 9.29
CA GLY A 454 -12.74 19.55 8.12
C GLY A 454 -12.09 18.25 7.65
N MET A 455 -10.76 18.16 7.63
CA MET A 455 -10.06 16.92 7.29
C MET A 455 -10.27 15.83 8.35
N ALA A 456 -10.24 16.18 9.65
CA ALA A 456 -10.53 15.24 10.73
C ALA A 456 -11.93 14.63 10.58
N LYS A 457 -12.94 15.44 10.27
CA LYS A 457 -14.30 14.96 9.98
C LYS A 457 -14.32 14.01 8.77
N SER A 458 -13.59 14.34 7.72
CA SER A 458 -13.52 13.49 6.52
C SER A 458 -12.88 12.14 6.83
N ILE A 459 -11.79 12.09 7.59
CA ILE A 459 -11.14 10.86 8.05
C ILE A 459 -12.10 10.06 8.96
N GLY A 460 -12.83 10.74 9.85
CA GLY A 460 -13.85 10.09 10.67
C GLY A 460 -14.89 9.35 9.83
N ASN A 461 -15.42 10.00 8.79
CA ASN A 461 -16.37 9.38 7.87
C ASN A 461 -15.75 8.18 7.11
N VAL A 462 -14.45 8.23 6.81
CA VAL A 462 -13.74 7.09 6.18
C VAL A 462 -13.68 5.90 7.13
N PHE A 463 -13.37 6.11 8.42
CA PHE A 463 -13.41 5.05 9.42
C PHE A 463 -14.80 4.40 9.52
N ASP A 464 -15.88 5.21 9.57
CA ASP A 464 -17.24 4.69 9.60
C ASP A 464 -17.55 3.81 8.37
N LYS A 465 -17.07 4.21 7.19
CA LYS A 465 -17.21 3.43 5.96
C LYS A 465 -16.38 2.14 5.96
N ILE A 466 -15.15 2.19 6.50
CA ILE A 466 -14.34 0.97 6.66
C ILE A 466 -15.06 -0.02 7.58
N ASP A 467 -15.71 0.47 8.64
CA ASP A 467 -16.47 -0.37 9.58
C ASP A 467 -17.68 -1.06 8.92
N GLU A 468 -18.35 -0.36 7.98
CA GLU A 468 -19.41 -0.96 7.17
C GLU A 468 -18.89 -2.07 6.24
N ILE A 469 -17.69 -1.90 5.67
CA ILE A 469 -17.10 -2.82 4.67
C ILE A 469 -16.42 -4.02 5.33
N VAL A 470 -15.70 -3.77 6.44
CA VAL A 470 -14.93 -4.78 7.19
C VAL A 470 -15.32 -4.75 8.68
N PRO A 471 -16.54 -5.16 9.02
CA PRO A 471 -17.01 -5.16 10.40
C PRO A 471 -16.16 -6.08 11.27
N SER A 472 -15.94 -5.66 12.52
CA SER A 472 -15.13 -6.42 13.45
C SER A 472 -15.74 -7.80 13.79
N GLN A 473 -14.88 -8.79 13.95
CA GLN A 473 -15.24 -10.17 14.30
C GLN A 473 -14.75 -10.57 15.71
N VAL A 474 -13.91 -9.75 16.30
CA VAL A 474 -13.28 -10.05 17.59
C VAL A 474 -13.26 -8.79 18.48
N LYS A 475 -13.38 -8.99 19.78
CA LYS A 475 -13.13 -7.98 20.82
C LYS A 475 -11.76 -8.22 21.43
N LEU A 476 -10.99 -7.18 21.68
CA LEU A 476 -9.66 -7.26 22.29
C LEU A 476 -9.68 -6.69 23.71
N ASP A 477 -9.02 -7.39 24.62
CA ASP A 477 -8.69 -6.88 25.96
C ASP A 477 -7.17 -6.93 26.14
N ILE A 478 -6.58 -5.85 26.68
CA ILE A 478 -5.15 -5.73 26.98
C ILE A 478 -4.97 -5.65 28.49
N GLU A 479 -4.11 -6.52 29.02
CA GLU A 479 -3.60 -6.42 30.38
C GLU A 479 -2.10 -6.11 30.29
N ALA A 480 -1.64 -5.04 30.96
CA ALA A 480 -0.24 -4.64 30.96
C ALA A 480 0.29 -4.49 32.38
N ASN A 481 1.48 -5.02 32.61
CA ASN A 481 2.24 -4.82 33.84
C ASN A 481 3.59 -4.23 33.49
N PHE A 482 3.86 -3.01 33.98
CA PHE A 482 5.15 -2.34 33.81
C PHE A 482 6.01 -2.54 35.05
N THR A 483 7.20 -3.10 34.86
CA THR A 483 8.24 -3.24 35.89
C THR A 483 9.35 -2.24 35.58
N PRO A 484 9.48 -1.14 36.34
CA PRO A 484 10.51 -0.14 36.14
C PRO A 484 11.92 -0.71 36.32
N GLY A 485 12.85 -0.30 35.47
CA GLY A 485 14.26 -0.58 35.65
C GLY A 485 14.89 0.29 36.73
N LYS A 486 16.07 -0.11 37.23
CA LYS A 486 16.76 0.62 38.33
C LYS A 486 17.27 2.02 37.93
N VAL A 487 17.59 2.19 36.64
CA VAL A 487 18.14 3.45 36.10
C VAL A 487 17.43 3.75 34.79
N PRO A 488 16.41 4.64 34.77
CA PRO A 488 15.53 4.84 33.60
C PRO A 488 16.29 5.12 32.29
N ALA A 489 17.31 5.97 32.34
CA ALA A 489 18.10 6.31 31.16
C ALA A 489 18.90 5.13 30.56
N MET A 490 19.21 4.11 31.35
CA MET A 490 20.01 2.93 30.92
C MET A 490 19.17 1.66 30.77
N ASN A 491 18.15 1.51 31.60
CA ASN A 491 17.21 0.41 31.61
C ASN A 491 15.84 0.94 32.06
N PRO A 492 15.01 1.39 31.14
CA PRO A 492 13.70 1.93 31.46
C PRO A 492 12.78 0.91 32.15
N GLY A 493 12.88 -0.37 31.80
CA GLY A 493 12.08 -1.44 32.38
C GLY A 493 11.58 -2.44 31.35
N THR A 494 10.66 -3.29 31.82
CA THR A 494 10.03 -4.35 31.03
C THR A 494 8.53 -4.26 31.15
N LEU A 495 7.84 -4.43 30.03
CA LEU A 495 6.39 -4.58 29.95
C LEU A 495 6.05 -6.06 29.76
N LYS A 496 5.21 -6.61 30.62
CA LYS A 496 4.51 -7.86 30.36
C LYS A 496 3.10 -7.51 29.91
N ILE A 497 2.76 -7.85 28.67
CA ILE A 497 1.47 -7.51 28.04
C ILE A 497 0.78 -8.80 27.65
N THR A 498 -0.46 -8.99 28.10
CA THR A 498 -1.34 -10.07 27.66
C THR A 498 -2.47 -9.49 26.84
N VAL A 499 -2.63 -9.97 25.63
CA VAL A 499 -3.74 -9.61 24.73
C VAL A 499 -4.67 -10.83 24.63
N LYS A 500 -5.94 -10.60 24.92
CA LYS A 500 -7.01 -11.60 24.80
C LYS A 500 -7.97 -11.19 23.71
N GLY A 501 -8.26 -12.11 22.80
CA GLY A 501 -9.30 -11.95 21.77
C GLY A 501 -10.51 -12.81 22.11
N THR A 502 -11.68 -12.20 22.11
CA THR A 502 -12.98 -12.89 22.24
C THR A 502 -13.75 -12.67 20.95
N GLY A 503 -13.86 -13.72 20.14
CA GLY A 503 -14.52 -13.66 18.84
C GLY A 503 -16.03 -13.92 18.90
N VAL A 504 -16.73 -13.38 17.89
CA VAL A 504 -18.10 -13.82 17.59
C VAL A 504 -18.06 -15.23 17.00
N LYS A 505 -19.24 -15.86 16.87
CA LYS A 505 -19.34 -17.22 16.30
C LYS A 505 -18.71 -17.30 14.91
N GLY A 506 -17.72 -18.18 14.77
CA GLY A 506 -16.97 -18.42 13.54
C GLY A 506 -15.74 -17.52 13.34
N ALA A 507 -15.43 -16.63 14.29
CA ALA A 507 -14.32 -15.68 14.17
C ALA A 507 -12.98 -16.39 13.87
N GLY A 508 -12.71 -17.52 14.50
CA GLY A 508 -11.48 -18.29 14.27
C GLY A 508 -11.35 -18.87 12.87
N LYS A 509 -12.47 -19.12 12.16
CA LYS A 509 -12.47 -19.51 10.74
C LYS A 509 -12.43 -18.30 9.81
N ILE A 510 -13.13 -17.21 10.16
CA ILE A 510 -13.18 -15.97 9.38
C ILE A 510 -11.82 -15.27 9.35
N LEU A 511 -11.08 -15.36 10.44
CA LEU A 511 -9.78 -14.72 10.67
C LEU A 511 -8.65 -15.75 10.88
N GLU A 512 -8.75 -16.94 10.28
CA GLU A 512 -7.81 -18.06 10.51
C GLU A 512 -6.35 -17.71 10.20
N ASP A 513 -6.13 -16.83 9.21
CA ASP A 513 -4.83 -16.35 8.77
C ASP A 513 -4.41 -15.02 9.41
N ALA A 514 -5.25 -14.45 10.30
CA ALA A 514 -4.98 -13.14 10.89
C ALA A 514 -3.75 -13.16 11.81
N VAL A 515 -3.19 -11.96 11.96
CA VAL A 515 -2.03 -11.69 12.82
C VAL A 515 -2.39 -10.70 13.92
N LEU A 516 -1.70 -10.82 15.03
CA LEU A 516 -1.78 -9.89 16.16
C LEU A 516 -0.58 -8.95 16.11
N GLY A 517 -0.81 -7.66 15.89
CA GLY A 517 0.19 -6.60 16.01
C GLY A 517 0.17 -5.97 17.39
N LEU A 518 1.34 -5.56 17.88
CA LEU A 518 1.48 -4.86 19.16
C LEU A 518 2.50 -3.74 19.03
N TYR A 519 2.05 -2.51 19.21
CA TYR A 519 2.87 -1.30 19.23
C TYR A 519 2.92 -0.70 20.63
N ILE A 520 4.09 -0.22 21.04
CA ILE A 520 4.29 0.55 22.27
C ILE A 520 4.62 1.97 21.86
N THR A 521 3.76 2.93 22.23
CA THR A 521 3.98 4.35 21.95
C THR A 521 4.26 5.14 23.22
N GLU A 522 4.88 6.31 23.07
CA GLU A 522 5.25 7.21 24.17
C GLU A 522 4.69 8.61 23.92
N ASN A 523 4.14 9.22 24.97
CA ASN A 523 3.73 10.62 25.01
C ASN A 523 4.64 11.44 25.93
N GLY A 524 4.66 12.76 25.69
CA GLY A 524 5.44 13.70 26.51
C GLY A 524 6.88 13.88 26.03
N LEU A 525 7.19 13.43 24.81
CA LEU A 525 8.49 13.60 24.21
C LEU A 525 8.68 15.03 23.69
N VAL A 526 9.72 15.72 24.21
CA VAL A 526 10.04 17.09 23.83
C VAL A 526 11.39 17.12 23.13
N SER A 527 11.38 17.48 21.84
CA SER A 527 12.60 17.63 21.04
C SER A 527 12.44 18.69 19.94
N GLY A 528 13.43 18.79 19.05
CA GLY A 528 13.37 19.70 17.90
C GLY A 528 12.38 19.23 16.84
N GLN A 529 11.73 20.17 16.16
CA GLN A 529 10.84 19.94 15.02
C GLN A 529 10.94 21.08 14.01
N LEU A 530 11.10 20.76 12.75
CA LEU A 530 10.98 21.75 11.69
C LEU A 530 9.49 22.07 11.46
N ASN A 531 9.12 23.35 11.43
CA ASN A 531 7.76 23.82 11.19
C ASN A 531 7.77 25.00 10.21
N GLN A 532 7.28 24.80 9.01
CA GLN A 532 7.17 25.82 7.96
C GLN A 532 8.48 26.62 7.78
N GLY A 533 9.61 25.91 7.73
CA GLY A 533 10.95 26.48 7.57
C GLY A 533 11.59 27.03 8.85
N LYS A 534 10.92 26.96 10.00
CA LYS A 534 11.48 27.37 11.32
C LYS A 534 11.74 26.16 12.20
N TRP A 535 12.92 26.13 12.83
CA TRP A 535 13.24 25.09 13.82
C TRP A 535 12.66 25.46 15.19
N ILE A 536 11.78 24.60 15.70
CA ILE A 536 11.21 24.69 17.05
C ILE A 536 12.00 23.74 17.95
N THR A 537 12.73 24.26 18.92
CA THR A 537 13.63 23.46 19.78
C THR A 537 12.90 22.64 20.84
N LYS A 538 11.67 23.01 21.19
CA LYS A 538 10.83 22.35 22.21
C LYS A 538 9.45 22.08 21.63
N TYR A 539 9.36 21.07 20.77
CA TYR A 539 8.10 20.59 20.22
C TYR A 539 7.66 19.33 20.98
N ASN A 540 6.37 19.22 21.30
CA ASN A 540 5.81 18.05 21.96
C ASN A 540 5.37 17.03 20.91
N HIS A 541 6.04 15.89 20.86
CA HIS A 541 5.69 14.77 20.03
C HIS A 541 4.79 13.81 20.78
N GLU A 542 3.71 13.35 20.14
CA GLU A 542 2.65 12.56 20.74
C GLU A 542 2.52 11.21 20.04
N ASN A 543 2.16 10.19 20.81
CA ASN A 543 1.91 8.82 20.32
C ASN A 543 3.07 8.23 19.49
N VAL A 544 4.30 8.60 19.82
CA VAL A 544 5.50 8.19 19.08
C VAL A 544 5.76 6.70 19.28
N LEU A 545 5.83 5.94 18.19
CA LEU A 545 6.20 4.52 18.25
C LEU A 545 7.62 4.39 18.82
N ARG A 546 7.78 3.54 19.85
CA ARG A 546 9.07 3.30 20.50
C ARG A 546 9.53 1.87 20.37
N VAL A 547 8.59 0.92 20.35
CA VAL A 547 8.87 -0.51 20.28
C VAL A 547 7.76 -1.21 19.54
N ILE A 548 8.12 -2.15 18.70
CA ILE A 548 7.23 -3.16 18.16
C ILE A 548 7.30 -4.35 19.11
N GLY A 549 6.18 -4.72 19.71
CA GLY A 549 6.10 -5.78 20.70
C GLY A 549 5.98 -7.19 20.11
N THR A 550 5.69 -7.29 18.82
CA THR A 550 5.66 -8.52 18.02
C THR A 550 7.01 -8.74 17.32
N ASP A 551 7.22 -9.89 16.72
CA ASP A 551 8.48 -10.23 16.03
C ASP A 551 8.81 -9.26 14.88
N ASN A 552 7.78 -8.64 14.30
CA ASN A 552 7.92 -7.60 13.26
C ASN A 552 6.68 -6.68 13.25
N ALA A 553 6.73 -5.60 12.47
CA ALA A 553 5.66 -4.60 12.38
C ALA A 553 4.35 -5.11 11.75
N TRP A 554 4.38 -6.27 11.10
CA TRP A 554 3.21 -6.87 10.48
C TRP A 554 2.37 -7.71 11.44
N GLY A 555 2.95 -8.10 12.57
CA GLY A 555 2.32 -8.90 13.60
C GLY A 555 2.72 -10.37 13.57
N ASP A 556 2.30 -11.08 14.60
CA ASP A 556 2.52 -12.51 14.77
C ASP A 556 1.25 -13.30 14.48
N ALA A 557 1.38 -14.51 13.94
CA ALA A 557 0.25 -15.40 13.72
C ALA A 557 -0.57 -15.63 15.00
N ILE A 558 -1.88 -15.60 14.87
CA ILE A 558 -2.81 -15.90 15.96
C ILE A 558 -3.01 -17.42 16.04
N VAL A 559 -2.87 -17.98 17.23
CA VAL A 559 -3.27 -19.36 17.53
C VAL A 559 -4.67 -19.32 18.14
N TRP A 560 -5.67 -19.66 17.35
CA TRP A 560 -7.06 -19.67 17.76
C TRP A 560 -7.38 -20.90 18.61
N ASP A 561 -8.14 -20.69 19.70
CA ASP A 561 -8.82 -21.73 20.48
C ASP A 561 -10.34 -21.55 20.28
N GLY A 562 -10.88 -22.25 19.29
CA GLY A 562 -12.22 -21.97 18.76
C GLY A 562 -12.29 -20.57 18.16
N ASP A 563 -13.09 -19.70 18.79
CA ASP A 563 -13.25 -18.31 18.37
C ASP A 563 -12.46 -17.32 19.25
N ASN A 564 -11.61 -17.83 20.15
CA ASN A 564 -10.86 -17.00 21.11
C ASN A 564 -9.36 -17.21 20.95
N PHE A 565 -8.59 -16.28 21.50
CA PHE A 565 -7.13 -16.42 21.66
C PHE A 565 -6.61 -15.64 22.84
N GLU A 566 -5.44 -16.03 23.34
CA GLU A 566 -4.65 -15.28 24.32
C GLU A 566 -3.17 -15.37 23.96
N LYS A 567 -2.49 -14.21 23.98
CA LYS A 567 -1.04 -14.15 23.74
C LYS A 567 -0.38 -13.18 24.71
N THR A 568 0.72 -13.61 25.32
CA THR A 568 1.51 -12.79 26.26
C THR A 568 2.86 -12.46 25.64
N TYR A 569 3.24 -11.18 25.76
CA TYR A 569 4.52 -10.63 25.32
C TYR A 569 5.32 -10.11 26.51
N GLU A 570 6.63 -10.27 26.46
CA GLU A 570 7.56 -9.62 27.36
C GLU A 570 8.43 -8.66 26.57
N VAL A 571 8.11 -7.37 26.66
CA VAL A 571 8.70 -6.30 25.85
C VAL A 571 9.71 -5.51 26.69
N LYS A 572 10.99 -5.58 26.34
CA LYS A 572 12.02 -4.72 26.94
C LYS A 572 11.95 -3.34 26.30
N ILE A 573 11.82 -2.32 27.14
CA ILE A 573 11.87 -0.93 26.66
C ILE A 573 13.33 -0.59 26.35
N PRO A 574 13.66 -0.16 25.10
CA PRO A 574 15.02 0.13 24.70
C PRO A 574 15.64 1.27 25.52
N LYS A 575 16.94 1.20 25.72
CA LYS A 575 17.73 2.25 26.38
C LYS A 575 17.52 3.61 25.70
N GLY A 576 17.26 4.67 26.49
CA GLY A 576 17.08 6.02 25.99
C GLY A 576 15.72 6.30 25.36
N THR A 577 14.80 5.33 25.35
CA THR A 577 13.48 5.51 24.72
C THR A 577 12.39 5.96 25.70
N TYR A 578 12.46 5.62 26.97
CA TYR A 578 11.44 5.99 27.96
C TYR A 578 12.06 6.38 29.30
N ASP A 579 11.63 7.50 29.85
CA ASP A 579 12.04 7.96 31.16
C ASP A 579 10.80 8.34 31.99
N TYR A 580 10.29 7.35 32.77
CA TYR A 580 9.12 7.53 33.61
C TYR A 580 9.29 8.62 34.68
N SER A 581 10.53 8.98 35.03
CA SER A 581 10.79 10.06 36.00
C SER A 581 10.46 11.45 35.44
N LYS A 582 10.28 11.60 34.13
CA LYS A 582 9.93 12.86 33.45
C LYS A 582 8.43 13.04 33.27
N GLY A 583 7.62 12.11 33.72
CA GLY A 583 6.17 12.15 33.56
C GLY A 583 5.65 11.76 32.17
N ASN A 584 6.52 11.14 31.35
CA ASN A 584 6.11 10.55 30.09
C ASN A 584 5.20 9.36 30.35
N THR A 585 4.31 9.07 29.40
CA THR A 585 3.40 7.93 29.49
C THR A 585 3.62 6.95 28.33
N LEU A 586 3.50 5.66 28.63
CA LEU A 586 3.48 4.60 27.61
C LEU A 586 2.05 4.19 27.30
N ASN A 587 1.82 3.82 26.04
CA ASN A 587 0.57 3.20 25.61
C ASN A 587 0.86 1.89 24.88
N ALA A 588 -0.04 0.92 25.01
CA ALA A 588 -0.08 -0.27 24.19
C ALA A 588 -1.21 -0.16 23.16
N VAL A 589 -0.91 -0.45 21.91
CA VAL A 589 -1.87 -0.54 20.82
C VAL A 589 -1.78 -1.96 20.25
N ALA A 590 -2.82 -2.77 20.51
CA ALA A 590 -2.92 -4.11 19.94
C ALA A 590 -3.97 -4.14 18.84
N PHE A 591 -3.68 -4.83 17.75
CA PHE A 591 -4.62 -4.91 16.63
C PHE A 591 -4.55 -6.27 15.94
N VAL A 592 -5.72 -6.75 15.50
CA VAL A 592 -5.86 -7.92 14.65
C VAL A 592 -5.99 -7.44 13.21
N SER A 593 -5.09 -7.88 12.36
CA SER A 593 -5.12 -7.56 10.93
C SER A 593 -4.87 -8.80 10.09
N LEU A 594 -5.14 -8.70 8.79
CA LEU A 594 -4.73 -9.75 7.86
C LEU A 594 -3.23 -9.61 7.56
N PRO A 595 -2.53 -10.72 7.22
CA PRO A 595 -1.09 -10.69 7.05
C PRO A 595 -0.68 -9.95 5.78
N PHE A 596 0.29 -9.05 5.91
CA PHE A 596 0.98 -8.49 4.75
C PHE A 596 2.09 -9.43 4.25
N LEU A 597 2.76 -10.12 5.18
CA LEU A 597 3.77 -11.13 4.87
C LEU A 597 3.19 -12.51 5.19
N PHE A 598 3.40 -13.45 4.29
CA PHE A 598 3.04 -14.86 4.52
C PHE A 598 4.20 -15.77 4.12
N GLU A 599 4.29 -16.93 4.78
CA GLU A 599 5.33 -17.91 4.54
C GLU A 599 4.76 -19.11 3.78
N VAL A 600 5.46 -19.51 2.70
CA VAL A 600 5.16 -20.74 1.97
C VAL A 600 6.47 -21.53 1.80
N ASN A 601 6.52 -22.75 2.33
CA ASN A 601 7.68 -23.64 2.23
C ASN A 601 9.01 -22.99 2.70
N GLY A 602 8.97 -22.25 3.80
CA GLY A 602 10.13 -21.56 4.37
C GLY A 602 10.59 -20.31 3.63
N LYS A 603 9.79 -19.80 2.73
CA LYS A 603 10.02 -18.51 2.04
C LYS A 603 8.93 -17.52 2.38
N VAL A 604 9.35 -16.30 2.72
CA VAL A 604 8.46 -15.18 3.03
C VAL A 604 8.10 -14.43 1.75
N TYR A 605 6.82 -14.17 1.56
CA TYR A 605 6.26 -13.43 0.44
C TYR A 605 5.44 -12.25 0.96
N ALA A 606 5.43 -11.14 0.22
CA ALA A 606 4.48 -10.06 0.47
C ALA A 606 3.12 -10.41 -0.14
N ASN A 607 2.05 -10.02 0.54
CA ASN A 607 0.70 -10.13 -0.01
C ASN A 607 0.57 -9.15 -1.18
N ALA A 608 0.39 -9.69 -2.38
CA ALA A 608 0.20 -8.88 -3.58
C ALA A 608 -1.17 -8.19 -3.61
N ASP A 609 -2.15 -8.73 -2.87
CA ASP A 609 -3.49 -8.16 -2.75
C ASP A 609 -3.56 -7.22 -1.53
N LEU A 610 -3.15 -5.98 -1.73
CA LEU A 610 -3.19 -4.93 -0.71
C LEU A 610 -4.61 -4.61 -0.21
N TYR A 611 -5.66 -5.09 -0.90
CA TYR A 611 -7.05 -4.93 -0.46
C TYR A 611 -7.44 -5.88 0.67
N ASN A 612 -6.58 -6.86 0.98
CA ASN A 612 -6.80 -7.87 2.01
C ASN A 612 -5.77 -7.82 3.15
N VAL A 613 -5.29 -6.65 3.53
CA VAL A 613 -4.37 -6.46 4.68
C VAL A 613 -4.99 -5.62 5.82
N TRP A 614 -6.28 -5.37 5.77
CA TRP A 614 -7.00 -4.48 6.68
C TRP A 614 -7.03 -4.95 8.13
N VAL A 615 -7.20 -3.98 9.04
CA VAL A 615 -7.36 -4.21 10.49
C VAL A 615 -8.81 -4.57 10.80
N ASN A 616 -9.01 -5.73 11.41
CA ASN A 616 -10.33 -6.18 11.87
C ASN A 616 -10.73 -5.54 13.19
N GLN A 617 -9.80 -5.42 14.14
CA GLN A 617 -10.02 -4.82 15.45
C GLN A 617 -8.75 -4.15 15.95
N CYS A 618 -8.90 -3.07 16.68
CA CYS A 618 -7.82 -2.41 17.39
C CYS A 618 -8.25 -2.09 18.82
N GLN A 619 -7.31 -2.15 19.77
CA GLN A 619 -7.50 -1.76 21.14
C GLN A 619 -6.33 -0.92 21.62
N PHE A 620 -6.65 0.09 22.42
CA PHE A 620 -5.70 1.02 23.01
C PHE A 620 -5.73 0.95 24.53
N LEU A 621 -4.56 0.94 25.16
CA LEU A 621 -4.43 1.02 26.62
C LEU A 621 -3.33 2.02 26.99
N GLN A 622 -3.65 3.03 27.77
CA GLN A 622 -2.64 3.85 28.45
C GLN A 622 -2.09 3.08 29.65
N ILE A 623 -0.78 2.85 29.66
CA ILE A 623 -0.11 2.08 30.69
C ILE A 623 0.25 3.00 31.85
N ALA A 624 -0.25 2.69 33.04
CA ALA A 624 0.15 3.33 34.30
C ALA A 624 1.28 2.53 34.97
N GLU A 625 1.95 3.11 35.95
CA GLU A 625 2.80 2.33 36.84
C GLU A 625 2.01 1.19 37.50
N GLY A 626 2.57 -0.03 37.47
CA GLY A 626 1.92 -1.23 37.96
C GLY A 626 1.01 -1.88 36.90
N ASN A 627 -0.15 -2.38 37.31
CA ASN A 627 -1.07 -3.10 36.45
C ASN A 627 -2.07 -2.15 35.78
N ALA A 628 -2.24 -2.26 34.46
CA ALA A 628 -3.29 -1.59 33.70
C ALA A 628 -4.07 -2.61 32.85
N THR A 629 -5.35 -2.37 32.65
CA THR A 629 -6.22 -3.20 31.81
C THR A 629 -7.03 -2.33 30.87
N SER A 630 -7.24 -2.81 29.65
CA SER A 630 -8.07 -2.17 28.63
C SER A 630 -9.56 -2.54 28.74
N ILE A 631 -9.99 -3.19 29.81
CA ILE A 631 -11.40 -3.54 29.97
C ILE A 631 -12.23 -2.25 29.94
N LYS A 632 -12.65 -1.86 28.73
CA LYS A 632 -13.65 -0.83 28.52
C LYS A 632 -15.03 -1.44 28.81
N GLY A 633 -15.60 -1.01 29.88
CA GLY A 633 -17.02 -1.19 30.12
C GLY A 633 -17.40 -2.53 30.75
N VAL A 634 -17.47 -2.53 32.04
CA VAL A 634 -18.76 -2.89 32.64
C VAL A 634 -19.76 -1.94 31.95
N GLU A 635 -20.70 -2.46 31.13
CA GLU A 635 -21.82 -1.68 30.65
C GLU A 635 -22.38 -0.95 31.87
N THR A 636 -22.26 0.37 31.91
CA THR A 636 -22.88 1.14 32.97
C THR A 636 -24.38 0.95 32.77
N SER A 637 -25.01 0.10 33.59
CA SER A 637 -26.45 -0.02 33.53
C SER A 637 -27.00 1.40 33.68
N GLU A 638 -27.90 1.82 32.81
CA GLU A 638 -28.55 3.15 32.89
C GLU A 638 -29.16 3.41 34.29
N ASN A 639 -29.28 2.34 35.09
CA ASN A 639 -29.85 2.36 36.44
C ASN A 639 -28.81 2.19 37.57
N ALA A 640 -27.47 2.29 37.28
CA ALA A 640 -26.49 2.18 38.36
C ALA A 640 -26.59 3.30 39.36
N THR A 641 -26.76 2.96 40.63
CA THR A 641 -26.87 3.91 41.76
C THR A 641 -25.54 4.03 42.50
N VAL A 642 -25.31 5.17 43.16
CA VAL A 642 -24.10 5.38 43.96
C VAL A 642 -24.22 4.58 45.27
N VAL A 643 -23.33 3.62 45.45
CA VAL A 643 -23.29 2.77 46.68
C VAL A 643 -22.29 3.29 47.71
N ALA A 644 -21.26 4.03 47.28
CA ALA A 644 -20.33 4.70 48.20
C ALA A 644 -19.72 5.93 47.52
N ARG A 645 -19.28 6.88 48.32
CA ARG A 645 -18.62 8.12 47.87
C ARG A 645 -17.35 8.33 48.68
N TYR A 646 -16.29 8.78 48.02
CA TYR A 646 -14.99 9.05 48.64
C TYR A 646 -14.51 10.45 48.24
N ALA A 647 -13.82 11.14 49.15
CA ALA A 647 -13.08 12.36 48.85
C ALA A 647 -11.78 12.04 48.06
N ALA A 648 -11.09 13.07 47.59
CA ALA A 648 -9.86 12.89 46.81
C ALA A 648 -8.70 12.23 47.58
N ASP A 649 -8.72 12.30 48.90
CA ASP A 649 -7.77 11.67 49.83
C ASP A 649 -8.11 10.19 50.15
N GLY A 650 -9.19 9.68 49.56
CA GLY A 650 -9.65 8.28 49.76
C GLY A 650 -10.57 8.10 50.98
N SER A 651 -10.86 9.14 51.77
CA SER A 651 -11.80 9.05 52.89
C SER A 651 -13.24 8.87 52.42
N GLN A 652 -13.98 7.94 53.01
CA GLN A 652 -15.38 7.74 52.67
C GLN A 652 -16.23 8.92 53.21
N ILE A 653 -17.10 9.47 52.38
CA ILE A 653 -17.97 10.60 52.70
C ILE A 653 -19.43 10.23 52.44
N SER A 654 -20.34 10.69 53.30
CA SER A 654 -21.77 10.38 53.22
C SER A 654 -22.53 11.31 52.28
N ALA A 655 -21.99 12.47 51.97
CA ALA A 655 -22.59 13.50 51.10
C ALA A 655 -21.54 14.10 50.13
N PRO A 656 -21.95 14.74 49.02
CA PRO A 656 -21.04 15.44 48.14
C PRO A 656 -20.27 16.55 48.87
N VAL A 657 -18.95 16.60 48.72
CA VAL A 657 -18.10 17.69 49.23
C VAL A 657 -17.49 18.46 48.06
N LYS A 658 -17.24 19.76 48.28
CA LYS A 658 -16.59 20.58 47.24
C LYS A 658 -15.27 20.03 46.81
N GLY A 659 -15.03 19.94 45.49
CA GLY A 659 -13.84 19.37 44.89
C GLY A 659 -14.10 18.00 44.25
N ILE A 660 -13.06 17.18 44.14
CA ILE A 660 -13.14 15.86 43.51
C ILE A 660 -13.80 14.85 44.47
N ASN A 661 -14.87 14.21 43.98
CA ASN A 661 -15.53 13.09 44.64
C ASN A 661 -15.41 11.86 43.75
N ILE A 662 -15.07 10.72 44.33
CA ILE A 662 -15.00 9.41 43.68
C ILE A 662 -16.24 8.62 44.10
N LEU A 663 -17.08 8.27 43.14
CA LEU A 663 -18.32 7.52 43.35
C LEU A 663 -18.12 6.05 43.03
N LYS A 664 -18.40 5.16 43.95
CA LYS A 664 -18.53 3.71 43.67
C LYS A 664 -19.99 3.43 43.33
N MET A 665 -20.21 2.81 42.16
CA MET A 665 -21.56 2.55 41.64
C MET A 665 -22.00 1.11 41.96
N SER A 666 -23.31 0.84 41.90
CA SER A 666 -23.88 -0.49 42.15
C SER A 666 -23.51 -1.54 41.11
N ASP A 667 -23.08 -1.12 39.94
CA ASP A 667 -22.57 -1.97 38.85
C ASP A 667 -21.06 -2.29 38.98
N GLY A 668 -20.43 -1.89 40.11
CA GLY A 668 -19.00 -2.08 40.36
C GLY A 668 -18.10 -1.00 39.76
N THR A 669 -18.62 -0.11 38.94
CA THR A 669 -17.83 0.97 38.32
C THR A 669 -17.49 2.08 39.32
N THR A 670 -16.49 2.90 38.98
CA THR A 670 -16.07 4.06 39.74
C THR A 670 -16.15 5.30 38.83
N ARG A 671 -16.83 6.36 39.31
CA ARG A 671 -16.96 7.64 38.59
C ARG A 671 -16.29 8.77 39.36
N LYS A 672 -15.56 9.63 38.68
CA LYS A 672 -14.98 10.86 39.22
C LYS A 672 -15.91 12.03 38.90
N VAL A 673 -16.36 12.75 39.92
CA VAL A 673 -17.26 13.90 39.80
C VAL A 673 -16.64 15.12 40.49
N VAL A 674 -16.66 16.26 39.84
CA VAL A 674 -16.24 17.55 40.44
C VAL A 674 -17.47 18.23 40.99
N VAL A 675 -17.53 18.43 42.30
CA VAL A 675 -18.57 19.18 42.97
C VAL A 675 -18.10 20.63 43.13
N LYS A 676 -18.84 21.57 42.54
CA LYS A 676 -18.51 23.01 42.54
C LYS A 676 -18.81 23.69 43.85
#